data_55609516ad13b585cd9e1bd634f9f9b2
#
_entry.id   55609516ad13b585cd9e1bd634f9f9b2
#
_cell.length_a   1.000
_cell.length_b   1.000
_cell.length_c   1.000
_cell.angle_alpha   90.00
_cell.angle_beta   90.00
_cell.angle_gamma   90.00
#
_symmetry.space_group_name_H-M   'P 1'
#
loop_
_entity.id
_entity.type
_entity.pdbx_description
1 polymer ?
#
loop_
_entity_poly.entity_id
_entity_poly.type
_entity_poly.pdbx_seq_one_letter_code
_entity_poly.pdbx_strand_id
1 'polypeptide(L)'
;MFKFLKGVVGGSGTGVKDLPYYIGDTYPSAWGSWTHFHGTAKDDGSPVSIFSISGTSAQDGHLAAARNGVKRLRTVRHPNILSFLYSTEVENSDGSTNKITIYMVTEPVMPLSEKIKELGLEGSQRDEYYAWGLHQIAKAVSFLNNDCKLVHGNVCLASVVVTQTLDWKLHAFDVLSEFDGNNEAATGAMLQYAWLVGAQYKSMELAKSDWAAIRKSPPWAIDSWGLGCLIYELFSGMRLSKTEELRNTASIPKSLLPDYQRLLSSMPSRRLNSSKLIENSEYFQNKLVDTIHFMEILTLKDSVEKDTFFRKLPNLAEQLPRQIMLKKLLPLLASALEFGSAAASALTALLKMGSWLSTEEFSVKVLPTIVKLYSSNDRAIRVGLLQHIDQYEESLSAQIADEQVYPHVATGFSDTSALLRELTLKSMLVLAPKLSQRTISGSLLKYLSKLQVDEEPAIRTNTTILLGNIASYLNEGTRKRVLINAFTVRALRDTFSPARGAGVMALCATSAYYDINEVATRILPNVVVLTIDPDSDVRSKAFQAVDQFLQIVKQHHEKTNSGDNSGAPGIGITSMPGNAGLLEWAMSSLSLKGKPSDQAPVVSANSGTPLTVMTSNSSSVMEATSTTSIHHVSSGTDFADLPAPGSPTSTDGWGEIENGIHEEHDSDKDGWDDIEPLEEPKPTAALANIQAAQKRPVAQPVSQSKAAVTSSRPKSTVKAPKDEDDDLWGSIAAPPPKTSSKPLNVKSSSTVDDDDPWAAIAAPPPTTKAKPLAVGRGRGAKPAASKLGAQRINRTSSTGM
;
A
#
# COMPACT_ATOMS: atom_id res chain seq x y z
N MET A 1 -14.72 -22.98 -8.16
CA MET A 1 -14.19 -24.17 -7.46
C MET A 1 -14.74 -25.52 -7.93
N PHE A 2 -15.65 -25.57 -8.90
CA PHE A 2 -16.31 -26.83 -9.35
C PHE A 2 -15.94 -27.29 -10.78
N LYS A 3 -14.97 -26.69 -11.44
CA LYS A 3 -14.52 -27.11 -12.80
C LYS A 3 -13.37 -28.14 -12.82
N PHE A 4 -12.78 -28.45 -11.66
CA PHE A 4 -11.56 -29.27 -11.55
C PHE A 4 -11.79 -30.79 -11.47
N LEU A 5 -13.01 -31.26 -11.46
CA LEU A 5 -13.32 -32.70 -11.23
C LEU A 5 -13.62 -33.49 -12.50
N LYS A 6 -13.51 -32.94 -13.69
CA LYS A 6 -13.91 -33.61 -14.95
C LYS A 6 -12.78 -34.28 -15.76
N GLY A 7 -11.56 -34.32 -15.21
CA GLY A 7 -10.37 -34.82 -15.93
C GLY A 7 -9.76 -36.11 -15.41
N VAL A 8 -10.49 -36.96 -14.70
CA VAL A 8 -9.96 -38.23 -14.18
C VAL A 8 -10.81 -39.39 -14.64
N VAL A 9 -10.85 -39.67 -15.94
CA VAL A 9 -11.20 -40.98 -16.49
C VAL A 9 -10.31 -41.24 -17.70
N GLY A 10 -9.58 -42.33 -17.61
CA GLY A 10 -8.54 -42.78 -18.52
C GLY A 10 -8.85 -42.64 -19.99
N GLY A 11 -7.90 -42.11 -20.70
CA GLY A 11 -7.79 -42.17 -22.15
C GLY A 11 -6.34 -42.45 -22.49
N SER A 12 -6.10 -43.61 -23.04
CA SER A 12 -4.83 -44.03 -23.61
C SER A 12 -4.46 -43.15 -24.82
N GLY A 13 -3.21 -42.61 -24.81
CA GLY A 13 -2.57 -42.17 -26.03
C GLY A 13 -2.85 -40.74 -26.45
N THR A 14 -2.48 -39.75 -25.60
CA THR A 14 -2.45 -38.36 -26.05
C THR A 14 -1.00 -37.89 -26.09
N GLY A 15 -0.55 -37.43 -27.25
CA GLY A 15 0.80 -36.90 -27.47
C GLY A 15 0.98 -35.54 -26.74
N VAL A 16 2.20 -35.01 -26.71
CA VAL A 16 2.57 -33.69 -26.13
C VAL A 16 1.65 -32.57 -26.62
N LYS A 17 0.96 -32.73 -27.74
CA LYS A 17 0.01 -31.76 -28.31
C LYS A 17 -1.23 -31.51 -27.43
N ASP A 18 -1.58 -32.45 -26.57
CA ASP A 18 -2.80 -32.38 -25.73
C ASP A 18 -2.52 -31.86 -24.32
N LEU A 19 -1.27 -31.50 -23.98
CA LEU A 19 -0.98 -30.83 -22.73
C LEU A 19 -1.70 -29.46 -22.69
N PRO A 20 -2.50 -29.11 -21.65
CA PRO A 20 -3.20 -27.84 -21.57
C PRO A 20 -2.28 -26.65 -21.26
N TYR A 21 -0.98 -26.82 -21.47
CA TYR A 21 0.06 -25.84 -21.20
C TYR A 21 1.05 -25.75 -22.36
N TYR A 22 1.60 -24.57 -22.61
CA TYR A 22 2.77 -24.36 -23.44
C TYR A 22 4.03 -24.55 -22.61
N ILE A 23 5.00 -25.30 -23.18
CA ILE A 23 6.32 -25.50 -22.58
C ILE A 23 7.27 -24.45 -23.16
N GLY A 24 7.89 -23.65 -22.32
CA GLY A 24 8.87 -22.63 -22.70
C GLY A 24 10.31 -23.06 -22.43
N ASP A 25 11.18 -22.11 -22.11
CA ASP A 25 12.61 -22.33 -21.87
C ASP A 25 12.88 -23.11 -20.59
N THR A 26 14.04 -23.78 -20.55
CA THR A 26 14.48 -24.55 -19.39
C THR A 26 15.24 -23.69 -18.40
N TYR A 27 15.04 -23.97 -17.11
CA TYR A 27 15.95 -23.50 -16.08
C TYR A 27 17.28 -24.30 -16.10
N PRO A 28 18.41 -23.66 -15.74
CA PRO A 28 19.72 -24.33 -15.77
C PRO A 28 19.89 -25.40 -14.69
N SER A 29 19.01 -25.44 -13.70
CA SER A 29 19.08 -26.41 -12.61
C SER A 29 17.71 -26.99 -12.24
N ALA A 30 17.69 -28.27 -11.93
CA ALA A 30 16.55 -28.98 -11.36
C ALA A 30 17.08 -30.11 -10.47
N TRP A 31 16.20 -30.67 -9.60
CA TRP A 31 16.59 -31.81 -8.79
C TRP A 31 16.62 -33.13 -9.57
N GLY A 32 17.66 -33.90 -9.33
CA GLY A 32 17.76 -35.27 -9.89
C GLY A 32 17.76 -35.28 -11.41
N SER A 33 16.93 -36.18 -11.97
CA SER A 33 16.77 -36.35 -13.43
C SER A 33 15.62 -35.53 -14.03
N TRP A 34 14.98 -34.69 -13.22
CA TRP A 34 13.93 -33.76 -13.69
C TRP A 34 14.52 -32.63 -14.53
N THR A 35 13.78 -32.18 -15.52
CA THR A 35 14.04 -30.91 -16.23
C THR A 35 12.94 -29.93 -15.87
N HIS A 36 13.30 -28.72 -15.49
CA HIS A 36 12.37 -27.66 -15.08
C HIS A 36 12.24 -26.63 -16.19
N PHE A 37 11.02 -26.34 -16.61
CA PHE A 37 10.68 -25.42 -17.69
C PHE A 37 9.80 -24.28 -17.19
N HIS A 38 9.93 -23.12 -17.82
CA HIS A 38 8.86 -22.13 -17.82
C HIS A 38 7.65 -22.69 -18.57
N GLY A 39 6.45 -22.33 -18.16
CA GLY A 39 5.23 -22.74 -18.85
C GLY A 39 4.16 -21.68 -18.77
N THR A 40 3.16 -21.80 -19.64
CA THR A 40 2.00 -20.89 -19.68
C THR A 40 0.74 -21.73 -19.93
N ALA A 41 -0.31 -21.46 -19.16
CA ALA A 41 -1.61 -22.10 -19.36
C ALA A 41 -2.22 -21.66 -20.71
N LYS A 42 -2.86 -22.59 -21.44
CA LYS A 42 -3.44 -22.31 -22.78
C LYS A 42 -4.78 -21.58 -22.72
N ASP A 43 -5.48 -21.65 -21.58
CA ASP A 43 -6.82 -21.11 -21.39
C ASP A 43 -6.82 -19.62 -20.99
N ASP A 44 -5.94 -19.22 -20.07
CA ASP A 44 -5.93 -17.87 -19.50
C ASP A 44 -4.57 -17.15 -19.59
N GLY A 45 -3.55 -17.83 -20.16
CA GLY A 45 -2.20 -17.28 -20.28
C GLY A 45 -1.44 -17.18 -18.95
N SER A 46 -1.95 -17.77 -17.85
CA SER A 46 -1.28 -17.71 -16.55
C SER A 46 0.06 -18.43 -16.56
N PRO A 47 1.11 -17.88 -15.92
CA PRO A 47 2.41 -18.53 -15.82
C PRO A 47 2.34 -19.76 -14.92
N VAL A 48 3.08 -20.80 -15.27
CA VAL A 48 3.24 -22.04 -14.49
C VAL A 48 4.69 -22.54 -14.57
N SER A 49 5.05 -23.49 -13.70
CA SER A 49 6.28 -24.26 -13.86
C SER A 49 5.95 -25.68 -14.29
N ILE A 50 6.73 -26.21 -15.22
CA ILE A 50 6.56 -27.56 -15.77
C ILE A 50 7.84 -28.36 -15.49
N PHE A 51 7.69 -29.49 -14.82
CA PHE A 51 8.76 -30.43 -14.59
C PHE A 51 8.52 -31.66 -15.46
N SER A 52 9.54 -32.11 -16.20
CA SER A 52 9.47 -33.34 -16.96
C SER A 52 10.62 -34.30 -16.67
N ILE A 53 10.33 -35.56 -16.72
CA ILE A 53 11.30 -36.65 -16.66
C ILE A 53 10.95 -37.72 -17.69
N SER A 54 11.94 -38.24 -18.41
CA SER A 54 11.76 -39.27 -19.42
C SER A 54 12.57 -40.49 -19.09
N GLY A 55 11.99 -41.69 -19.39
CA GLY A 55 12.67 -42.98 -19.27
C GLY A 55 12.31 -43.88 -20.43
N THR A 56 13.07 -44.98 -20.60
CA THR A 56 12.91 -45.90 -21.71
C THR A 56 12.06 -47.14 -21.40
N SER A 57 11.67 -47.32 -20.15
CA SER A 57 10.85 -48.46 -19.71
C SER A 57 9.94 -48.06 -18.55
N ALA A 58 8.74 -48.63 -18.48
CA ALA A 58 7.82 -48.47 -17.36
C ALA A 58 8.40 -48.99 -16.02
N GLN A 59 9.43 -49.84 -16.06
CA GLN A 59 10.15 -50.38 -14.89
C GLN A 59 11.41 -49.56 -14.53
N ASP A 60 11.69 -48.46 -15.23
CA ASP A 60 12.79 -47.56 -14.89
C ASP A 60 12.62 -47.03 -13.48
N GLY A 61 13.67 -47.22 -12.63
CA GLY A 61 13.64 -46.79 -11.24
C GLY A 61 13.46 -45.30 -11.08
N HIS A 62 13.96 -44.45 -12.01
CA HIS A 62 13.73 -43.02 -12.01
C HIS A 62 12.26 -42.65 -12.22
N LEU A 63 11.59 -43.33 -13.18
CA LEU A 63 10.16 -43.13 -13.42
C LEU A 63 9.31 -43.59 -12.24
N ALA A 64 9.67 -44.70 -11.60
CA ALA A 64 8.97 -45.19 -10.42
C ALA A 64 9.08 -44.19 -9.24
N ALA A 65 10.27 -43.62 -9.00
CA ALA A 65 10.50 -42.61 -8.00
C ALA A 65 9.76 -41.31 -8.35
N ALA A 66 9.77 -40.88 -9.62
CA ALA A 66 9.06 -39.72 -10.09
C ALA A 66 7.52 -39.83 -9.88
N ARG A 67 6.96 -41.02 -10.12
CA ARG A 67 5.55 -41.30 -9.83
C ARG A 67 5.25 -41.16 -8.32
N ASN A 68 6.16 -41.62 -7.43
CA ASN A 68 6.04 -41.39 -6.02
C ASN A 68 6.02 -39.87 -5.69
N GLY A 69 6.97 -39.12 -6.26
CA GLY A 69 7.07 -37.67 -6.06
C GLY A 69 5.79 -36.93 -6.49
N VAL A 70 5.27 -37.24 -7.69
CA VAL A 70 4.02 -36.66 -8.21
C VAL A 70 2.82 -37.02 -7.33
N LYS A 71 2.70 -38.31 -6.94
CA LYS A 71 1.63 -38.79 -6.05
C LYS A 71 1.64 -38.04 -4.72
N ARG A 72 2.82 -37.90 -4.11
CA ARG A 72 2.99 -37.23 -2.81
C ARG A 72 2.72 -35.73 -2.91
N LEU A 73 3.27 -35.04 -3.91
CA LEU A 73 3.04 -33.60 -4.10
C LEU A 73 1.57 -33.28 -4.39
N ARG A 74 0.84 -34.19 -5.03
CA ARG A 74 -0.60 -34.07 -5.26
C ARG A 74 -1.41 -34.06 -3.96
N THR A 75 -0.97 -34.78 -2.93
CA THR A 75 -1.73 -35.03 -1.70
C THR A 75 -1.30 -34.13 -0.53
N VAL A 76 -0.02 -33.81 -0.42
CA VAL A 76 0.51 -32.98 0.63
C VAL A 76 0.25 -31.49 0.35
N ARG A 77 -0.31 -30.77 1.29
CA ARG A 77 -0.61 -29.32 1.18
C ARG A 77 -0.07 -28.57 2.38
N HIS A 78 0.79 -27.60 2.11
CA HIS A 78 1.34 -26.68 3.12
C HIS A 78 1.82 -25.41 2.43
N PRO A 79 1.75 -24.22 3.06
CA PRO A 79 2.17 -22.96 2.43
C PRO A 79 3.60 -22.96 1.88
N ASN A 80 4.53 -23.67 2.56
CA ASN A 80 5.93 -23.74 2.17
C ASN A 80 6.30 -25.06 1.43
N ILE A 81 5.31 -25.75 0.88
CA ILE A 81 5.46 -26.86 -0.05
C ILE A 81 4.93 -26.44 -1.42
N LEU A 82 5.60 -26.86 -2.48
CA LEU A 82 5.25 -26.52 -3.86
C LEU A 82 3.81 -26.96 -4.19
N SER A 83 3.02 -26.06 -4.76
CA SER A 83 1.60 -26.31 -5.08
C SER A 83 1.48 -27.06 -6.39
N PHE A 84 0.96 -28.27 -6.33
CA PHE A 84 0.64 -29.10 -7.49
C PHE A 84 -0.61 -28.59 -8.20
N LEU A 85 -0.55 -28.48 -9.55
CA LEU A 85 -1.68 -28.10 -10.41
C LEU A 85 -2.17 -29.28 -11.27
N TYR A 86 -1.26 -29.91 -12.02
CA TYR A 86 -1.62 -30.95 -12.99
C TYR A 86 -0.48 -31.94 -13.19
N SER A 87 -0.78 -33.16 -13.65
CA SER A 87 0.23 -34.11 -14.13
C SER A 87 -0.35 -35.06 -15.17
N THR A 88 0.50 -35.48 -16.09
CA THR A 88 0.17 -36.48 -17.09
C THR A 88 1.41 -37.32 -17.45
N GLU A 89 1.17 -38.53 -17.94
CA GLU A 89 2.21 -39.38 -18.52
C GLU A 89 1.91 -39.56 -20.02
N VAL A 90 2.95 -39.42 -20.83
CA VAL A 90 2.87 -39.56 -22.30
C VAL A 90 3.81 -40.67 -22.72
N GLU A 91 3.27 -41.65 -23.44
CA GLU A 91 4.03 -42.72 -24.04
C GLU A 91 4.25 -42.40 -25.52
N ASN A 92 5.53 -42.34 -25.93
CA ASN A 92 5.93 -42.19 -27.31
C ASN A 92 6.59 -43.49 -27.78
N SER A 93 5.94 -44.18 -28.72
CA SER A 93 6.47 -45.38 -29.34
C SER A 93 7.17 -44.97 -30.61
N ASP A 94 8.51 -45.04 -30.61
CA ASP A 94 9.34 -44.77 -31.79
C ASP A 94 9.92 -46.09 -32.31
N GLY A 95 9.03 -46.91 -32.87
CA GLY A 95 9.34 -48.14 -33.60
C GLY A 95 10.06 -49.25 -32.81
N SER A 96 11.00 -48.97 -31.93
CA SER A 96 11.80 -49.96 -31.17
C SER A 96 11.92 -49.74 -29.68
N THR A 97 11.60 -48.54 -29.20
CA THR A 97 11.67 -48.23 -27.76
C THR A 97 10.47 -47.39 -27.30
N ASN A 98 9.76 -47.89 -26.28
CA ASN A 98 8.70 -47.11 -25.63
C ASN A 98 9.34 -46.11 -24.65
N LYS A 99 9.30 -44.85 -25.00
CA LYS A 99 9.74 -43.75 -24.13
C LYS A 99 8.53 -43.20 -23.39
N ILE A 100 8.58 -43.25 -22.06
CA ILE A 100 7.58 -42.65 -21.17
C ILE A 100 8.10 -41.31 -20.67
N THR A 101 7.30 -40.27 -20.77
CA THR A 101 7.60 -38.95 -20.22
C THR A 101 6.51 -38.53 -19.23
N ILE A 102 6.89 -38.25 -18.01
CA ILE A 102 6.02 -37.72 -16.96
C ILE A 102 6.14 -36.21 -16.98
N TYR A 103 5.01 -35.50 -17.06
CA TYR A 103 4.92 -34.06 -16.89
C TYR A 103 4.20 -33.76 -15.58
N MET A 104 4.77 -32.86 -14.80
CA MET A 104 4.18 -32.31 -13.57
C MET A 104 4.14 -30.79 -13.68
N VAL A 105 2.97 -30.19 -13.50
CA VAL A 105 2.74 -28.75 -13.57
C VAL A 105 2.43 -28.21 -12.19
N THR A 106 3.04 -27.11 -11.84
CA THR A 106 2.97 -26.48 -10.53
C THR A 106 2.74 -24.97 -10.66
N GLU A 107 2.51 -24.29 -9.54
CA GLU A 107 2.60 -22.84 -9.48
C GLU A 107 3.94 -22.33 -10.05
N PRO A 108 4.02 -21.09 -10.56
CA PRO A 108 5.24 -20.57 -11.18
C PRO A 108 6.33 -20.35 -10.12
N VAL A 109 7.45 -21.05 -10.29
CA VAL A 109 8.59 -21.00 -9.38
C VAL A 109 9.92 -21.00 -10.15
N MET A 110 10.99 -20.61 -9.46
CA MET A 110 12.36 -20.62 -9.95
C MET A 110 13.25 -21.43 -8.98
N PRO A 111 14.30 -22.14 -9.44
CA PRO A 111 15.26 -22.75 -8.55
C PRO A 111 15.89 -21.74 -7.60
N LEU A 112 16.05 -22.09 -6.31
CA LEU A 112 16.61 -21.18 -5.30
C LEU A 112 18.01 -20.71 -5.69
N SER A 113 18.85 -21.60 -6.24
CA SER A 113 20.20 -21.24 -6.68
C SER A 113 20.24 -20.13 -7.72
N GLU A 114 19.27 -20.09 -8.62
CA GLU A 114 19.15 -19.02 -9.64
C GLU A 114 18.57 -17.74 -9.04
N LYS A 115 17.56 -17.85 -8.17
CA LYS A 115 16.96 -16.69 -7.52
C LYS A 115 17.95 -15.94 -6.63
N ILE A 116 18.82 -16.64 -5.90
CA ILE A 116 19.87 -16.03 -5.08
C ILE A 116 20.83 -15.20 -5.95
N LYS A 117 21.24 -15.74 -7.11
CA LYS A 117 22.10 -15.02 -8.06
C LYS A 117 21.40 -13.79 -8.64
N GLU A 118 20.11 -13.93 -9.02
CA GLU A 118 19.30 -12.81 -9.53
C GLU A 118 19.16 -11.67 -8.51
N LEU A 119 18.95 -12.02 -7.23
CA LEU A 119 18.75 -11.02 -6.18
C LEU A 119 20.06 -10.31 -5.79
N GLY A 120 21.22 -10.97 -5.87
CA GLY A 120 22.54 -10.40 -5.56
C GLY A 120 22.63 -9.77 -4.18
N LEU A 121 21.93 -10.30 -3.17
CA LEU A 121 21.89 -9.73 -1.83
C LEU A 121 23.19 -10.00 -1.08
N GLU A 122 23.68 -9.01 -0.32
CA GLU A 122 24.89 -9.08 0.48
C GLU A 122 24.64 -8.60 1.92
N GLY A 123 25.58 -8.94 2.81
CA GLY A 123 25.56 -8.48 4.21
C GLY A 123 24.27 -8.83 4.95
N SER A 124 23.75 -7.88 5.73
CA SER A 124 22.54 -8.07 6.54
C SER A 124 21.30 -8.36 5.73
N GLN A 125 21.15 -7.75 4.54
CA GLN A 125 19.99 -7.97 3.68
C GLN A 125 19.92 -9.40 3.17
N ARG A 126 21.08 -10.01 2.84
CA ARG A 126 21.18 -11.41 2.50
C ARG A 126 20.80 -12.30 3.70
N ASP A 127 21.37 -12.02 4.87
CA ASP A 127 21.15 -12.83 6.05
C ASP A 127 19.69 -12.78 6.53
N GLU A 128 19.03 -11.63 6.43
CA GLU A 128 17.59 -11.50 6.70
C GLU A 128 16.73 -12.32 5.73
N TYR A 129 17.04 -12.27 4.44
CA TYR A 129 16.31 -13.05 3.44
C TYR A 129 16.54 -14.57 3.61
N TYR A 130 17.77 -14.97 3.90
CA TYR A 130 18.12 -16.38 4.14
C TYR A 130 17.47 -16.90 5.43
N ALA A 131 17.43 -16.10 6.49
CA ALA A 131 16.74 -16.48 7.71
C ALA A 131 15.25 -16.72 7.46
N TRP A 132 14.60 -15.82 6.72
CA TRP A 132 13.19 -16.00 6.37
C TRP A 132 12.97 -17.24 5.50
N GLY A 133 13.78 -17.45 4.47
CA GLY A 133 13.67 -18.62 3.60
C GLY A 133 13.95 -19.94 4.35
N LEU A 134 15.00 -20.00 5.17
CA LEU A 134 15.30 -21.18 6.01
C LEU A 134 14.19 -21.45 7.03
N HIS A 135 13.60 -20.40 7.61
CA HIS A 135 12.45 -20.53 8.50
C HIS A 135 11.25 -21.18 7.78
N GLN A 136 10.99 -20.79 6.52
CA GLN A 136 9.93 -21.38 5.70
C GLN A 136 10.19 -22.86 5.40
N ILE A 137 11.43 -23.22 5.03
CA ILE A 137 11.81 -24.62 4.78
C ILE A 137 11.76 -25.44 6.07
N ALA A 138 12.23 -24.87 7.19
CA ALA A 138 12.11 -25.53 8.50
C ALA A 138 10.64 -25.80 8.88
N LYS A 139 9.71 -24.87 8.59
CA LYS A 139 8.25 -25.09 8.75
C LYS A 139 7.75 -26.25 7.87
N ALA A 140 8.14 -26.30 6.59
CA ALA A 140 7.77 -27.40 5.70
C ALA A 140 8.27 -28.76 6.20
N VAL A 141 9.55 -28.83 6.61
CA VAL A 141 10.15 -30.05 7.15
C VAL A 141 9.50 -30.44 8.48
N SER A 142 9.24 -29.48 9.37
CA SER A 142 8.53 -29.73 10.64
C SER A 142 7.14 -30.33 10.40
N PHE A 143 6.38 -29.77 9.49
CA PHE A 143 5.06 -30.29 9.09
C PHE A 143 5.14 -31.72 8.56
N LEU A 144 6.10 -32.02 7.66
CA LEU A 144 6.29 -33.37 7.16
C LEU A 144 6.62 -34.37 8.28
N ASN A 145 7.61 -34.06 9.11
CA ASN A 145 8.14 -35.00 10.11
C ASN A 145 7.22 -35.15 11.33
N ASN A 146 6.69 -34.03 11.86
CA ASN A 146 5.97 -34.03 13.14
C ASN A 146 4.47 -34.26 12.97
N ASP A 147 3.85 -33.67 11.93
CA ASP A 147 2.41 -33.77 11.72
C ASP A 147 2.04 -34.92 10.78
N CYS A 148 2.69 -35.01 9.61
CA CYS A 148 2.41 -36.03 8.60
C CYS A 148 3.12 -37.39 8.85
N LYS A 149 4.13 -37.46 9.73
CA LYS A 149 5.00 -38.62 9.91
C LYS A 149 5.67 -39.07 8.62
N LEU A 150 6.07 -38.11 7.80
CA LEU A 150 6.78 -38.33 6.52
C LEU A 150 8.21 -37.83 6.67
N VAL A 151 9.15 -38.54 6.04
CA VAL A 151 10.56 -38.15 5.91
C VAL A 151 10.79 -37.75 4.46
N HIS A 152 11.28 -36.53 4.24
CA HIS A 152 11.60 -36.03 2.91
C HIS A 152 12.79 -36.77 2.29
N GLY A 153 13.84 -36.98 3.09
CA GLY A 153 15.03 -37.78 2.74
C GLY A 153 16.02 -37.12 1.80
N ASN A 154 15.74 -35.89 1.32
CA ASN A 154 16.55 -35.20 0.33
C ASN A 154 16.46 -33.69 0.45
N VAL A 155 16.53 -33.15 1.65
CA VAL A 155 16.56 -31.68 1.86
C VAL A 155 17.93 -31.15 1.46
N CYS A 156 18.01 -30.32 0.41
CA CYS A 156 19.23 -29.68 -0.09
C CYS A 156 18.86 -28.46 -0.94
N LEU A 157 19.83 -27.70 -1.42
CA LEU A 157 19.58 -26.49 -2.21
C LEU A 157 18.75 -26.79 -3.49
N ALA A 158 18.98 -27.93 -4.14
CA ALA A 158 18.26 -28.33 -5.37
C ALA A 158 16.81 -28.72 -5.10
N SER A 159 16.42 -29.04 -3.86
CA SER A 159 15.03 -29.37 -3.49
C SER A 159 14.21 -28.14 -3.06
N VAL A 160 14.75 -26.94 -3.21
CA VAL A 160 14.07 -25.69 -2.86
C VAL A 160 13.87 -24.82 -4.07
N VAL A 161 12.65 -24.33 -4.23
CA VAL A 161 12.24 -23.38 -5.28
C VAL A 161 11.66 -22.11 -4.67
N VAL A 162 11.63 -21.02 -5.44
CA VAL A 162 11.16 -19.70 -4.99
C VAL A 162 10.01 -19.24 -5.86
N THR A 163 8.93 -18.77 -5.24
CA THR A 163 7.77 -18.19 -5.91
C THR A 163 8.05 -16.77 -6.43
N GLN A 164 7.13 -16.23 -7.20
CA GLN A 164 7.17 -14.82 -7.65
C GLN A 164 7.12 -13.83 -6.47
N THR A 165 6.50 -14.23 -5.35
CA THR A 165 6.43 -13.46 -4.11
C THR A 165 7.63 -13.69 -3.17
N LEU A 166 8.70 -14.31 -3.66
CA LEU A 166 9.95 -14.61 -2.96
C LEU A 166 9.83 -15.62 -1.80
N ASP A 167 8.73 -16.36 -1.73
CA ASP A 167 8.55 -17.44 -0.75
C ASP A 167 9.34 -18.67 -1.17
N TRP A 168 10.06 -19.30 -0.21
CA TRP A 168 10.73 -20.56 -0.45
C TRP A 168 9.77 -21.73 -0.25
N LYS A 169 9.85 -22.70 -1.16
CA LYS A 169 9.01 -23.88 -1.13
C LYS A 169 9.83 -25.14 -1.33
N LEU A 170 9.55 -26.15 -0.49
CA LEU A 170 10.15 -27.46 -0.58
C LEU A 170 9.44 -28.29 -1.66
N HIS A 171 10.23 -29.00 -2.47
CA HIS A 171 9.73 -29.92 -3.50
C HIS A 171 10.65 -31.16 -3.62
N ALA A 172 10.62 -31.89 -4.70
CA ALA A 172 11.44 -33.08 -4.94
C ALA A 172 11.07 -34.25 -4.00
N PHE A 173 9.82 -34.68 -4.07
CA PHE A 173 9.25 -35.71 -3.20
C PHE A 173 9.45 -37.16 -3.68
N ASP A 174 10.38 -37.36 -4.59
CA ASP A 174 10.65 -38.69 -5.19
C ASP A 174 11.03 -39.72 -4.14
N VAL A 175 11.76 -39.31 -3.09
CA VAL A 175 12.21 -40.15 -2.00
C VAL A 175 11.30 -40.07 -0.77
N LEU A 176 10.31 -39.18 -0.76
CA LEU A 176 9.42 -38.94 0.38
C LEU A 176 8.76 -40.26 0.83
N SER A 177 8.94 -40.58 2.09
CA SER A 177 8.56 -41.88 2.66
C SER A 177 7.80 -41.72 3.96
N GLU A 178 6.89 -42.64 4.21
CA GLU A 178 6.31 -42.80 5.55
C GLU A 178 7.35 -43.29 6.52
N PHE A 179 7.33 -42.77 7.73
CA PHE A 179 8.17 -43.19 8.81
C PHE A 179 7.35 -44.07 9.76
N ASP A 180 7.51 -45.37 9.63
CA ASP A 180 6.91 -46.33 10.54
C ASP A 180 8.02 -47.08 11.31
N GLY A 181 8.32 -46.58 12.51
CA GLY A 181 9.35 -47.18 13.39
C GLY A 181 9.05 -48.61 13.87
N ASN A 182 7.80 -49.04 13.74
CA ASN A 182 7.32 -50.33 14.26
C ASN A 182 7.19 -51.41 13.20
N ASN A 183 7.24 -51.08 11.92
CA ASN A 183 7.01 -52.02 10.83
C ASN A 183 8.34 -52.42 10.17
N GLU A 184 8.83 -53.63 10.53
CA GLU A 184 10.06 -54.19 9.94
C GLU A 184 9.95 -54.49 8.44
N ALA A 185 8.71 -54.66 7.92
CA ALA A 185 8.43 -54.93 6.53
C ALA A 185 8.18 -53.65 5.67
N ALA A 186 8.31 -52.46 6.25
CA ALA A 186 8.05 -51.22 5.50
C ALA A 186 9.05 -51.03 4.37
N THR A 187 8.56 -51.22 3.15
CA THR A 187 9.25 -50.96 1.88
C THR A 187 8.98 -49.50 1.50
N GLY A 188 9.40 -48.54 2.32
CA GLY A 188 9.21 -47.13 2.03
C GLY A 188 10.00 -46.66 0.83
N ALA A 189 9.51 -45.60 0.15
CA ALA A 189 10.17 -45.02 -1.00
C ALA A 189 11.63 -44.64 -0.76
N MET A 190 11.99 -44.23 0.48
CA MET A 190 13.37 -43.95 0.84
C MET A 190 14.26 -45.18 0.73
N LEU A 191 13.80 -46.36 1.19
CA LEU A 191 14.54 -47.61 1.03
C LEU A 191 14.74 -47.95 -0.44
N GLN A 192 13.73 -47.80 -1.24
CA GLN A 192 13.75 -48.16 -2.67
C GLN A 192 14.57 -47.18 -3.51
N TYR A 193 14.52 -45.87 -3.19
CA TYR A 193 15.05 -44.81 -4.03
C TYR A 193 16.20 -44.02 -3.39
N ALA A 194 16.76 -44.45 -2.23
CA ALA A 194 17.90 -43.79 -1.58
C ALA A 194 19.12 -43.61 -2.50
N TRP A 195 19.24 -44.39 -3.55
CA TRP A 195 20.29 -44.25 -4.57
C TRP A 195 20.21 -42.96 -5.37
N LEU A 196 19.02 -42.30 -5.44
CA LEU A 196 18.84 -41.00 -6.08
C LEU A 196 19.50 -39.86 -5.27
N VAL A 197 19.68 -40.04 -3.96
CA VAL A 197 20.31 -39.04 -3.09
C VAL A 197 21.83 -39.17 -3.25
N GLY A 198 22.48 -38.08 -3.60
CA GLY A 198 23.95 -38.05 -3.74
C GLY A 198 24.65 -38.42 -2.44
N ALA A 199 25.77 -39.16 -2.54
CA ALA A 199 26.52 -39.66 -1.37
C ALA A 199 26.92 -38.54 -0.39
N GLN A 200 27.21 -37.35 -0.89
CA GLN A 200 27.60 -36.15 -0.11
C GLN A 200 26.47 -35.65 0.80
N TYR A 201 25.19 -35.89 0.44
CA TYR A 201 24.03 -35.44 1.22
C TYR A 201 23.55 -36.48 2.24
N LYS A 202 24.08 -37.73 2.15
CA LYS A 202 23.66 -38.82 3.04
C LYS A 202 24.22 -38.65 4.43
N SER A 203 23.37 -38.76 5.42
CA SER A 203 23.82 -38.95 6.80
C SER A 203 24.54 -40.31 6.99
N MET A 204 25.32 -40.45 8.06
CA MET A 204 26.15 -41.64 8.27
C MET A 204 25.37 -42.95 8.25
N GLU A 205 24.21 -42.99 8.87
CA GLU A 205 23.27 -44.12 8.89
C GLU A 205 22.71 -44.43 7.51
N LEU A 206 22.36 -43.40 6.74
CA LEU A 206 21.84 -43.54 5.40
C LEU A 206 22.93 -43.96 4.40
N ALA A 207 24.17 -43.45 4.56
CA ALA A 207 25.32 -43.84 3.75
C ALA A 207 25.71 -45.29 3.95
N LYS A 208 25.57 -45.80 5.17
CA LYS A 208 25.81 -47.22 5.51
C LYS A 208 24.63 -48.14 5.23
N SER A 209 23.51 -47.60 4.80
CA SER A 209 22.26 -48.33 4.66
C SER A 209 21.82 -49.05 5.94
N ASP A 210 22.09 -48.42 7.11
CA ASP A 210 21.72 -48.96 8.42
C ASP A 210 20.23 -48.68 8.72
N TRP A 211 19.37 -49.42 8.07
CA TRP A 211 17.93 -49.30 8.22
C TRP A 211 17.43 -49.62 9.64
N ALA A 212 18.15 -50.42 10.39
CA ALA A 212 17.82 -50.70 11.78
C ALA A 212 18.05 -49.46 12.67
N ALA A 213 19.15 -48.75 12.48
CA ALA A 213 19.42 -47.49 13.16
C ALA A 213 18.44 -46.39 12.71
N ILE A 214 18.13 -46.31 11.42
CA ILE A 214 17.17 -45.31 10.86
C ILE A 214 15.79 -45.49 11.51
N ARG A 215 15.25 -46.71 11.55
CA ARG A 215 13.93 -46.98 12.17
C ARG A 215 13.86 -46.68 13.66
N LYS A 216 14.96 -46.83 14.40
CA LYS A 216 15.07 -46.52 15.82
C LYS A 216 15.32 -45.03 16.10
N SER A 217 15.67 -44.26 15.07
CA SER A 217 15.94 -42.83 15.17
C SER A 217 14.63 -42.00 15.16
N PRO A 218 14.67 -40.78 15.68
CA PRO A 218 13.53 -39.87 15.53
C PRO A 218 13.18 -39.60 14.04
N PRO A 219 11.93 -39.41 13.69
CA PRO A 219 11.49 -39.22 12.30
C PRO A 219 12.14 -38.00 11.60
N TRP A 220 12.55 -37.00 12.39
CA TRP A 220 13.21 -35.79 11.86
C TRP A 220 14.70 -35.95 11.59
N ALA A 221 15.33 -37.05 12.05
CA ALA A 221 16.79 -37.14 12.10
C ALA A 221 17.50 -37.02 10.74
N ILE A 222 16.91 -37.62 9.68
CA ILE A 222 17.47 -37.57 8.32
C ILE A 222 17.28 -36.16 7.74
N ASP A 223 16.09 -35.57 7.88
CA ASP A 223 15.78 -34.26 7.31
C ASP A 223 16.49 -33.14 8.08
N SER A 224 16.77 -33.31 9.39
CA SER A 224 17.65 -32.40 10.13
C SER A 224 19.06 -32.37 9.55
N TRP A 225 19.61 -33.50 9.18
CA TRP A 225 20.90 -33.55 8.48
C TRP A 225 20.83 -32.83 7.13
N GLY A 226 19.74 -33.06 6.35
CA GLY A 226 19.50 -32.39 5.09
C GLY A 226 19.40 -30.86 5.25
N LEU A 227 18.75 -30.36 6.30
CA LEU A 227 18.74 -28.92 6.62
C LEU A 227 20.15 -28.38 6.87
N GLY A 228 21.02 -29.15 7.55
CA GLY A 228 22.43 -28.79 7.68
C GLY A 228 23.16 -28.71 6.35
N CYS A 229 22.91 -29.63 5.43
CA CYS A 229 23.48 -29.59 4.07
C CYS A 229 22.97 -28.35 3.29
N LEU A 230 21.66 -28.03 3.38
CA LEU A 230 21.08 -26.82 2.78
C LEU A 230 21.73 -25.55 3.32
N ILE A 231 21.89 -25.42 4.62
CA ILE A 231 22.55 -24.28 5.28
C ILE A 231 23.99 -24.13 4.75
N TYR A 232 24.74 -25.20 4.67
CA TYR A 232 26.10 -25.17 4.14
C TYR A 232 26.16 -24.65 2.69
N GLU A 233 25.36 -25.22 1.80
CA GLU A 233 25.32 -24.81 0.39
C GLU A 233 24.89 -23.35 0.23
N LEU A 234 23.95 -22.90 1.04
CA LEU A 234 23.42 -21.55 1.02
C LEU A 234 24.48 -20.51 1.40
N PHE A 235 25.22 -20.74 2.49
CA PHE A 235 26.20 -19.78 2.99
C PHE A 235 27.60 -19.92 2.37
N SER A 236 27.98 -21.10 1.91
CA SER A 236 29.24 -21.28 1.17
C SER A 236 29.15 -20.77 -0.26
N GLY A 237 27.93 -20.69 -0.82
CA GLY A 237 27.69 -20.37 -2.24
C GLY A 237 28.15 -21.47 -3.19
N MET A 238 28.56 -22.62 -2.67
CA MET A 238 29.08 -23.76 -3.42
C MET A 238 28.19 -24.98 -3.22
N ARG A 239 28.03 -25.77 -4.27
CA ARG A 239 27.37 -27.08 -4.17
C ARG A 239 28.26 -28.02 -3.34
N LEU A 240 27.65 -28.73 -2.40
CA LEU A 240 28.32 -29.74 -1.59
C LEU A 240 28.86 -30.85 -2.47
N SER A 241 30.18 -31.10 -2.41
CA SER A 241 30.83 -32.17 -3.18
C SER A 241 31.21 -33.37 -2.33
N LYS A 242 31.56 -33.14 -1.08
CA LYS A 242 31.91 -34.19 -0.08
C LYS A 242 31.34 -33.86 1.27
N THR A 243 30.90 -34.87 2.00
CA THR A 243 30.36 -34.76 3.38
C THR A 243 31.31 -34.08 4.37
N GLU A 244 32.63 -34.25 4.19
CA GLU A 244 33.64 -33.62 5.03
C GLU A 244 33.63 -32.10 5.02
N GLU A 245 33.18 -31.50 3.90
CA GLU A 245 33.09 -30.04 3.73
C GLU A 245 32.13 -29.40 4.74
N LEU A 246 31.15 -30.14 5.25
CA LEU A 246 30.19 -29.68 6.27
C LEU A 246 30.87 -29.26 7.57
N ARG A 247 32.15 -29.64 7.78
CA ARG A 247 32.96 -29.23 8.94
C ARG A 247 33.50 -27.81 8.80
N ASN A 248 33.49 -27.25 7.57
CA ASN A 248 33.92 -25.89 7.36
C ASN A 248 32.77 -24.92 7.70
N THR A 249 32.90 -24.26 8.84
CA THR A 249 31.89 -23.36 9.41
C THR A 249 32.20 -21.89 9.19
N ALA A 250 33.25 -21.58 8.41
CA ALA A 250 33.75 -20.20 8.27
C ALA A 250 32.69 -19.21 7.69
N SER A 251 31.82 -19.70 6.81
CA SER A 251 30.77 -18.91 6.19
C SER A 251 29.45 -18.87 6.96
N ILE A 252 29.30 -19.71 7.99
CA ILE A 252 28.04 -19.84 8.75
C ILE A 252 27.92 -18.69 9.76
N PRO A 253 26.80 -17.95 9.80
CA PRO A 253 26.57 -16.89 10.79
C PRO A 253 26.70 -17.41 12.23
N LYS A 254 27.29 -16.59 13.11
CA LYS A 254 27.55 -16.98 14.51
C LYS A 254 26.29 -17.36 15.28
N SER A 255 25.17 -16.64 15.01
CA SER A 255 23.86 -16.93 15.61
C SER A 255 23.24 -18.24 15.13
N LEU A 256 23.59 -18.71 13.92
CA LEU A 256 23.11 -19.99 13.36
C LEU A 256 24.04 -21.16 13.68
N LEU A 257 25.30 -20.88 13.98
CA LEU A 257 26.35 -21.92 14.14
C LEU A 257 26.01 -23.00 15.18
N PRO A 258 25.47 -22.69 16.38
CA PRO A 258 25.12 -23.74 17.36
C PRO A 258 24.02 -24.67 16.81
N ASP A 259 23.02 -24.14 16.09
CA ASP A 259 21.95 -24.96 15.55
C ASP A 259 22.42 -25.78 14.34
N TYR A 260 23.27 -25.20 13.48
CA TYR A 260 23.93 -25.92 12.39
C TYR A 260 24.69 -27.16 12.90
N GLN A 261 25.50 -27.00 13.96
CA GLN A 261 26.26 -28.11 14.56
C GLN A 261 25.34 -29.18 15.15
N ARG A 262 24.21 -28.80 15.75
CA ARG A 262 23.21 -29.73 16.28
C ARG A 262 22.46 -30.46 15.19
N LEU A 263 22.15 -29.81 14.09
CA LEU A 263 21.52 -30.43 12.90
C LEU A 263 22.40 -31.56 12.33
N LEU A 264 23.72 -31.36 12.29
CA LEU A 264 24.73 -32.28 11.76
C LEU A 264 25.33 -33.22 12.81
N SER A 265 24.70 -33.39 13.98
CA SER A 265 25.19 -34.33 14.98
C SER A 265 25.34 -35.74 14.39
N SER A 266 26.48 -36.38 14.69
CA SER A 266 26.76 -37.77 14.26
C SER A 266 25.74 -38.78 14.84
N MET A 267 25.18 -38.47 16.02
CA MET A 267 24.12 -39.30 16.65
C MET A 267 22.74 -38.79 16.20
N PRO A 268 21.94 -39.59 15.45
CA PRO A 268 20.62 -39.19 14.96
C PRO A 268 19.66 -38.72 16.05
N SER A 269 19.68 -39.34 17.23
CA SER A 269 18.83 -38.98 18.39
C SER A 269 19.15 -37.61 18.99
N ARG A 270 20.33 -37.04 18.71
CA ARG A 270 20.78 -35.73 19.21
C ARG A 270 20.59 -34.62 18.19
N ARG A 271 20.17 -34.94 16.96
CA ARG A 271 19.91 -33.92 15.95
C ARG A 271 18.75 -33.05 16.35
N LEU A 272 18.86 -31.76 16.02
CA LEU A 272 17.87 -30.76 16.37
C LEU A 272 16.60 -30.99 15.53
N ASN A 273 15.47 -31.12 16.19
CA ASN A 273 14.16 -31.12 15.50
C ASN A 273 13.88 -29.75 14.84
N SER A 274 13.37 -29.75 13.63
CA SER A 274 13.02 -28.51 12.89
C SER A 274 12.01 -27.63 13.63
N SER A 275 11.07 -28.20 14.42
CA SER A 275 10.18 -27.40 15.28
C SER A 275 10.94 -26.63 16.35
N LYS A 276 11.95 -27.26 16.97
CA LYS A 276 12.80 -26.61 17.97
C LYS A 276 13.76 -25.59 17.34
N LEU A 277 14.17 -25.82 16.11
CA LEU A 277 14.91 -24.83 15.33
C LEU A 277 14.06 -23.57 15.11
N ILE A 278 12.80 -23.71 14.69
CA ILE A 278 11.86 -22.60 14.47
C ILE A 278 11.63 -21.82 15.77
N GLU A 279 11.40 -22.52 16.88
CA GLU A 279 11.04 -21.91 18.17
C GLU A 279 12.21 -21.20 18.85
N ASN A 280 13.44 -21.71 18.71
CA ASN A 280 14.53 -21.30 19.60
C ASN A 280 15.78 -20.77 18.90
N SER A 281 15.81 -20.73 17.56
CA SER A 281 16.99 -20.24 16.84
C SER A 281 17.10 -18.73 16.96
N GLU A 282 18.24 -18.24 17.47
CA GLU A 282 18.57 -16.82 17.49
C GLU A 282 18.64 -16.23 16.07
N TYR A 283 19.03 -17.04 15.08
CA TYR A 283 19.13 -16.62 13.70
C TYR A 283 17.76 -16.25 13.07
N PHE A 284 16.68 -16.84 13.55
CA PHE A 284 15.32 -16.55 13.07
C PHE A 284 14.66 -15.35 13.76
N GLN A 285 15.29 -14.81 14.80
CA GLN A 285 14.84 -13.58 15.47
C GLN A 285 15.36 -12.38 14.68
N ASN A 286 14.69 -12.04 13.58
CA ASN A 286 15.07 -10.92 12.75
C ASN A 286 13.86 -10.13 12.23
N LYS A 287 14.11 -8.90 11.82
CA LYS A 287 13.09 -7.94 11.43
C LYS A 287 12.16 -8.45 10.33
N LEU A 288 12.70 -9.15 9.33
CA LEU A 288 11.90 -9.63 8.20
C LEU A 288 10.97 -10.77 8.63
N VAL A 289 11.49 -11.75 9.40
CA VAL A 289 10.68 -12.87 9.90
C VAL A 289 9.58 -12.35 10.80
N ASP A 290 9.88 -11.46 11.74
CA ASP A 290 8.92 -10.88 12.68
C ASP A 290 7.85 -10.04 11.93
N THR A 291 8.26 -9.22 10.96
CA THR A 291 7.35 -8.41 10.16
C THR A 291 6.35 -9.27 9.39
N ILE A 292 6.85 -10.30 8.69
CA ILE A 292 5.96 -11.19 7.92
C ILE A 292 5.06 -12.00 8.85
N HIS A 293 5.62 -12.52 9.95
CA HIS A 293 4.83 -13.27 10.94
C HIS A 293 3.71 -12.41 11.52
N PHE A 294 3.98 -11.16 11.89
CA PHE A 294 2.94 -10.24 12.36
C PHE A 294 1.83 -10.06 11.32
N MET A 295 2.19 -9.88 10.03
CA MET A 295 1.23 -9.75 8.93
C MET A 295 0.40 -11.02 8.71
N GLU A 296 0.98 -12.21 8.91
CA GLU A 296 0.28 -13.50 8.81
C GLU A 296 -0.79 -13.69 9.89
N ILE A 297 -0.54 -13.20 11.11
CA ILE A 297 -1.45 -13.32 12.26
C ILE A 297 -2.24 -12.04 12.55
N LEU A 298 -2.27 -11.10 11.60
CA LEU A 298 -2.87 -9.77 11.78
C LEU A 298 -4.31 -9.80 12.28
N THR A 299 -5.11 -10.79 11.87
CA THR A 299 -6.50 -10.96 12.31
C THR A 299 -6.63 -11.27 13.81
N LEU A 300 -5.58 -11.81 14.43
CA LEU A 300 -5.54 -12.15 15.85
C LEU A 300 -5.06 -11.01 16.74
N LYS A 301 -4.52 -9.94 16.11
CA LYS A 301 -3.97 -8.77 16.79
C LYS A 301 -5.05 -7.76 17.14
N ASP A 302 -4.89 -7.07 18.28
CA ASP A 302 -5.78 -5.98 18.66
C ASP A 302 -5.52 -4.70 17.84
N SER A 303 -6.35 -3.69 18.04
CA SER A 303 -6.27 -2.44 17.28
C SER A 303 -5.04 -1.60 17.62
N VAL A 304 -4.56 -1.65 18.87
CA VAL A 304 -3.40 -0.87 19.33
C VAL A 304 -2.11 -1.49 18.79
N GLU A 305 -1.99 -2.83 18.87
CA GLU A 305 -0.87 -3.57 18.27
C GLU A 305 -0.78 -3.30 16.75
N LYS A 306 -1.92 -3.36 16.04
CA LYS A 306 -1.98 -3.06 14.60
C LYS A 306 -1.53 -1.64 14.29
N ASP A 307 -2.05 -0.66 15.01
CA ASP A 307 -1.73 0.75 14.80
C ASP A 307 -0.24 1.00 15.05
N THR A 308 0.29 0.49 16.16
CA THR A 308 1.71 0.58 16.49
C THR A 308 2.60 -0.07 15.43
N PHE A 309 2.24 -1.25 14.96
CA PHE A 309 2.97 -1.96 13.92
C PHE A 309 2.98 -1.17 12.60
N PHE A 310 1.81 -0.74 12.11
CA PHE A 310 1.74 -0.04 10.83
C PHE A 310 2.42 1.32 10.82
N ARG A 311 2.47 2.01 11.95
CA ARG A 311 3.25 3.26 12.09
C ARG A 311 4.76 3.02 11.97
N LYS A 312 5.26 1.87 12.45
CA LYS A 312 6.68 1.50 12.39
C LYS A 312 7.07 0.83 11.07
N LEU A 313 6.11 0.22 10.37
CA LEU A 313 6.35 -0.58 9.16
C LEU A 313 7.16 0.15 8.08
N PRO A 314 6.92 1.43 7.74
CA PRO A 314 7.75 2.12 6.74
C PRO A 314 9.24 2.18 7.10
N ASN A 315 9.56 2.49 8.37
CA ASN A 315 10.95 2.56 8.82
C ASN A 315 11.65 1.19 8.80
N LEU A 316 10.90 0.11 9.03
CA LEU A 316 11.40 -1.25 8.88
C LEU A 316 11.60 -1.61 7.42
N ALA A 317 10.61 -1.30 6.57
CA ALA A 317 10.63 -1.61 5.14
C ALA A 317 11.78 -0.92 4.38
N GLU A 318 12.18 0.28 4.82
CA GLU A 318 13.32 1.02 4.26
C GLU A 318 14.66 0.28 4.45
N GLN A 319 14.78 -0.54 5.51
CA GLN A 319 15.98 -1.31 5.82
C GLN A 319 16.03 -2.66 5.09
N LEU A 320 14.91 -3.11 4.54
CA LEU A 320 14.78 -4.40 3.86
C LEU A 320 15.16 -4.30 2.37
N PRO A 321 15.54 -5.41 1.72
CA PRO A 321 15.78 -5.41 0.29
C PRO A 321 14.56 -4.91 -0.50
N ARG A 322 14.79 -3.99 -1.47
CA ARG A 322 13.72 -3.39 -2.28
C ARG A 322 12.78 -4.45 -2.91
N GLN A 323 13.35 -5.55 -3.39
CA GLN A 323 12.55 -6.63 -4.01
C GLN A 323 11.58 -7.28 -3.01
N ILE A 324 11.97 -7.45 -1.75
CA ILE A 324 11.11 -7.98 -0.70
C ILE A 324 9.97 -6.99 -0.39
N MET A 325 10.29 -5.71 -0.28
CA MET A 325 9.29 -4.66 -0.12
C MET A 325 8.25 -4.71 -1.25
N LEU A 326 8.71 -4.75 -2.52
CA LEU A 326 7.85 -4.70 -3.70
C LEU A 326 7.02 -5.96 -3.94
N LYS A 327 7.61 -7.14 -3.70
CA LYS A 327 7.00 -8.43 -4.07
C LYS A 327 6.33 -9.15 -2.90
N LYS A 328 6.64 -8.74 -1.64
CA LYS A 328 6.07 -9.38 -0.46
C LYS A 328 5.31 -8.41 0.44
N LEU A 329 5.94 -7.35 0.94
CA LEU A 329 5.31 -6.49 1.94
C LEU A 329 4.17 -5.64 1.37
N LEU A 330 4.36 -4.99 0.22
CA LEU A 330 3.30 -4.19 -0.41
C LEU A 330 2.06 -5.02 -0.75
N PRO A 331 2.16 -6.21 -1.39
CA PRO A 331 0.98 -7.03 -1.64
C PRO A 331 0.28 -7.53 -0.38
N LEU A 332 1.03 -7.87 0.68
CA LEU A 332 0.44 -8.26 1.97
C LEU A 332 -0.31 -7.09 2.61
N LEU A 333 0.29 -5.89 2.59
CA LEU A 333 -0.33 -4.67 3.12
C LEU A 333 -1.58 -4.27 2.34
N ALA A 334 -1.51 -4.33 1.01
CA ALA A 334 -2.65 -4.10 0.11
C ALA A 334 -3.79 -5.08 0.41
N SER A 335 -3.49 -6.37 0.51
CA SER A 335 -4.47 -7.41 0.86
C SER A 335 -5.09 -7.19 2.24
N ALA A 336 -4.28 -6.82 3.25
CA ALA A 336 -4.77 -6.54 4.59
C ALA A 336 -5.75 -5.35 4.61
N LEU A 337 -5.50 -4.32 3.80
CA LEU A 337 -6.40 -3.17 3.63
C LEU A 337 -7.68 -3.55 2.88
N GLU A 338 -7.58 -4.28 1.77
CA GLU A 338 -8.72 -4.69 0.94
C GLU A 338 -9.71 -5.59 1.70
N PHE A 339 -9.21 -6.49 2.55
CA PHE A 339 -10.04 -7.41 3.34
C PHE A 339 -10.39 -6.89 4.74
N GLY A 340 -10.09 -5.63 5.04
CA GLY A 340 -10.51 -4.96 6.26
C GLY A 340 -9.85 -5.49 7.55
N SER A 341 -8.75 -6.24 7.44
CA SER A 341 -8.00 -6.73 8.60
C SER A 341 -7.01 -5.71 9.19
N ALA A 342 -6.71 -4.63 8.42
CA ALA A 342 -5.78 -3.60 8.80
C ALA A 342 -6.48 -2.36 9.40
N ALA A 343 -5.75 -1.58 10.20
CA ALA A 343 -6.18 -0.27 10.71
C ALA A 343 -5.95 0.85 9.66
N ALA A 344 -6.53 2.02 9.87
CA ALA A 344 -6.34 3.19 8.99
C ALA A 344 -4.85 3.60 8.85
N SER A 345 -4.03 3.37 9.88
CA SER A 345 -2.57 3.58 9.84
C SER A 345 -1.87 2.74 8.78
N ALA A 346 -2.45 1.61 8.37
CA ALA A 346 -1.95 0.80 7.27
C ALA A 346 -2.04 1.53 5.91
N LEU A 347 -3.06 2.37 5.70
CA LEU A 347 -3.15 3.21 4.51
C LEU A 347 -2.00 4.23 4.47
N THR A 348 -1.71 4.89 5.61
CA THR A 348 -0.59 5.82 5.71
C THR A 348 0.75 5.10 5.43
N ALA A 349 0.92 3.87 5.95
CA ALA A 349 2.10 3.06 5.66
C ALA A 349 2.19 2.70 4.17
N LEU A 350 1.08 2.31 3.53
CA LEU A 350 1.03 1.99 2.10
C LEU A 350 1.44 3.20 1.25
N LEU A 351 0.90 4.38 1.53
CA LEU A 351 1.22 5.61 0.82
C LEU A 351 2.68 6.01 1.02
N LYS A 352 3.19 5.92 2.27
CA LYS A 352 4.60 6.21 2.56
C LYS A 352 5.56 5.26 1.83
N MET A 353 5.27 3.96 1.82
CA MET A 353 6.06 3.00 1.05
C MET A 353 5.86 3.20 -0.46
N GLY A 354 4.68 3.60 -0.89
CA GLY A 354 4.35 3.95 -2.26
C GLY A 354 5.18 5.14 -2.78
N SER A 355 5.48 6.14 -1.93
CA SER A 355 6.27 7.31 -2.34
C SER A 355 7.74 6.99 -2.71
N TRP A 356 8.20 5.76 -2.46
CA TRP A 356 9.54 5.29 -2.88
C TRP A 356 9.53 4.61 -4.25
N LEU A 357 8.36 4.47 -4.87
CA LEU A 357 8.16 3.81 -6.15
C LEU A 357 8.26 4.83 -7.30
N SER A 358 8.57 4.33 -8.51
CA SER A 358 8.33 5.13 -9.71
C SER A 358 6.83 5.27 -9.97
N THR A 359 6.44 6.25 -10.78
CA THR A 359 5.02 6.47 -11.15
C THR A 359 4.40 5.22 -11.78
N GLU A 360 5.15 4.50 -12.60
CA GLU A 360 4.71 3.25 -13.24
C GLU A 360 4.54 2.12 -12.21
N GLU A 361 5.52 1.94 -11.31
CA GLU A 361 5.42 0.94 -10.24
C GLU A 361 4.25 1.25 -9.30
N PHE A 362 4.05 2.53 -8.96
CA PHE A 362 2.94 2.97 -8.11
C PHE A 362 1.59 2.67 -8.77
N SER A 363 1.45 3.02 -10.06
CA SER A 363 0.22 2.81 -10.83
C SER A 363 -0.16 1.33 -10.93
N VAL A 364 0.82 0.42 -10.95
CA VAL A 364 0.57 -1.03 -11.04
C VAL A 364 0.36 -1.68 -9.66
N LYS A 365 1.10 -1.24 -8.63
CA LYS A 365 1.18 -1.98 -7.36
C LYS A 365 0.37 -1.36 -6.22
N VAL A 366 0.14 -0.05 -6.23
CA VAL A 366 -0.51 0.68 -5.13
C VAL A 366 -1.85 1.26 -5.54
N LEU A 367 -1.90 1.92 -6.70
CA LEU A 367 -3.10 2.60 -7.18
C LEU A 367 -4.36 1.70 -7.25
N PRO A 368 -4.30 0.44 -7.74
CA PRO A 368 -5.48 -0.42 -7.79
C PRO A 368 -6.09 -0.67 -6.41
N THR A 369 -5.26 -0.80 -5.37
CA THR A 369 -5.73 -0.94 -3.98
C THR A 369 -6.37 0.35 -3.49
N ILE A 370 -5.77 1.53 -3.75
CA ILE A 370 -6.35 2.83 -3.40
C ILE A 370 -7.73 3.00 -4.04
N VAL A 371 -7.87 2.70 -5.33
CA VAL A 371 -9.14 2.80 -6.06
C VAL A 371 -10.21 1.89 -5.43
N LYS A 372 -9.85 0.65 -5.10
CA LYS A 372 -10.77 -0.27 -4.40
C LYS A 372 -11.17 0.23 -3.01
N LEU A 373 -10.25 0.84 -2.27
CA LEU A 373 -10.52 1.34 -0.93
C LEU A 373 -11.55 2.48 -0.88
N TYR A 374 -11.78 3.19 -1.98
CA TYR A 374 -12.87 4.17 -2.06
C TYR A 374 -14.26 3.54 -1.90
N SER A 375 -14.42 2.26 -2.21
CA SER A 375 -15.64 1.49 -1.95
C SER A 375 -15.76 0.97 -0.50
N SER A 376 -14.75 1.22 0.36
CA SER A 376 -14.76 0.77 1.75
C SER A 376 -15.82 1.51 2.58
N ASN A 377 -16.43 0.77 3.50
CA ASN A 377 -17.36 1.30 4.50
C ASN A 377 -16.64 1.91 5.72
N ASP A 378 -15.32 1.73 5.83
CA ASP A 378 -14.54 2.26 6.94
C ASP A 378 -14.35 3.78 6.79
N ARG A 379 -14.89 4.52 7.76
CA ARG A 379 -14.86 5.98 7.79
C ARG A 379 -13.43 6.52 7.95
N ALA A 380 -12.59 5.86 8.74
CA ALA A 380 -11.21 6.27 8.95
C ALA A 380 -10.36 6.10 7.67
N ILE A 381 -10.59 5.02 6.93
CA ILE A 381 -9.95 4.81 5.61
C ILE A 381 -10.41 5.90 4.63
N ARG A 382 -11.71 6.23 4.57
CA ARG A 382 -12.22 7.30 3.71
C ARG A 382 -11.62 8.66 4.04
N VAL A 383 -11.54 9.01 5.34
CA VAL A 383 -10.85 10.23 5.79
C VAL A 383 -9.40 10.22 5.33
N GLY A 384 -8.68 9.11 5.55
CA GLY A 384 -7.29 8.97 5.13
C GLY A 384 -7.08 9.12 3.62
N LEU A 385 -7.95 8.53 2.81
CA LEU A 385 -7.89 8.67 1.34
C LEU A 385 -8.05 10.12 0.91
N LEU A 386 -9.07 10.82 1.44
CA LEU A 386 -9.32 12.21 1.08
C LEU A 386 -8.25 13.18 1.62
N GLN A 387 -7.64 12.88 2.77
CA GLN A 387 -6.56 13.70 3.35
C GLN A 387 -5.25 13.60 2.58
N HIS A 388 -5.02 12.49 1.90
CA HIS A 388 -3.75 12.19 1.22
C HIS A 388 -3.89 12.09 -0.30
N ILE A 389 -4.98 12.65 -0.87
CA ILE A 389 -5.25 12.55 -2.31
C ILE A 389 -4.15 13.20 -3.17
N ASP A 390 -3.49 14.21 -2.65
CA ASP A 390 -2.34 14.91 -3.23
C ASP A 390 -1.13 13.98 -3.47
N GLN A 391 -0.99 12.90 -2.68
CA GLN A 391 0.14 11.98 -2.80
C GLN A 391 0.03 11.00 -3.98
N TYR A 392 -1.16 10.87 -4.57
CA TYR A 392 -1.41 9.94 -5.69
C TYR A 392 -2.22 10.55 -6.84
N GLU A 393 -2.44 11.86 -6.79
CA GLU A 393 -3.21 12.56 -7.82
C GLU A 393 -2.62 12.40 -9.22
N GLU A 394 -1.28 12.45 -9.34
CA GLU A 394 -0.58 12.32 -10.61
C GLU A 394 -0.82 10.94 -11.26
N SER A 395 -0.98 9.91 -10.43
CA SER A 395 -1.23 8.54 -10.90
C SER A 395 -2.70 8.30 -11.28
N LEU A 396 -3.63 9.19 -10.87
CA LEU A 396 -5.05 9.09 -11.22
C LEU A 396 -5.30 9.59 -12.65
N SER A 397 -5.55 8.68 -13.58
CA SER A 397 -6.05 9.08 -14.91
C SER A 397 -7.45 9.68 -14.82
N ALA A 398 -7.81 10.52 -15.81
CA ALA A 398 -9.14 11.12 -15.87
C ALA A 398 -10.26 10.06 -15.88
N GLN A 399 -10.06 8.96 -16.59
CA GLN A 399 -11.04 7.86 -16.62
C GLN A 399 -11.23 7.22 -15.25
N ILE A 400 -10.14 6.88 -14.55
CA ILE A 400 -10.22 6.29 -13.20
C ILE A 400 -10.87 7.26 -12.23
N ALA A 401 -10.50 8.56 -12.31
CA ALA A 401 -11.05 9.59 -11.44
C ALA A 401 -12.58 9.76 -11.65
N ASP A 402 -13.03 9.82 -12.90
CA ASP A 402 -14.44 10.05 -13.26
C ASP A 402 -15.33 8.82 -13.00
N GLU A 403 -14.88 7.62 -13.44
CA GLU A 403 -15.72 6.42 -13.45
C GLU A 403 -15.63 5.60 -12.17
N GLN A 404 -14.45 5.57 -11.52
CA GLN A 404 -14.21 4.66 -10.38
C GLN A 404 -14.08 5.38 -9.04
N VAL A 405 -13.52 6.59 -8.99
CA VAL A 405 -13.25 7.31 -7.74
C VAL A 405 -14.39 8.26 -7.39
N TYR A 406 -14.77 9.15 -8.32
CA TYR A 406 -15.76 10.20 -8.08
C TYR A 406 -17.11 9.68 -7.55
N PRO A 407 -17.71 8.60 -8.05
CA PRO A 407 -19.01 8.12 -7.55
C PRO A 407 -18.98 7.79 -6.05
N HIS A 408 -17.86 7.27 -5.57
CA HIS A 408 -17.67 6.95 -4.15
C HIS A 408 -17.38 8.22 -3.32
N VAL A 409 -16.53 9.12 -3.83
CA VAL A 409 -16.21 10.40 -3.18
C VAL A 409 -17.44 11.26 -3.03
N ALA A 410 -18.29 11.35 -4.06
CA ALA A 410 -19.50 12.17 -4.09
C ALA A 410 -20.48 11.84 -2.95
N THR A 411 -20.49 10.61 -2.44
CA THR A 411 -21.30 10.25 -1.26
C THR A 411 -20.93 11.06 -0.01
N GLY A 412 -19.69 11.55 0.06
CA GLY A 412 -19.18 12.35 1.17
C GLY A 412 -19.77 13.74 1.26
N PHE A 413 -20.32 14.31 0.17
CA PHE A 413 -21.01 15.60 0.19
C PHE A 413 -22.26 15.62 1.08
N SER A 414 -22.87 14.47 1.31
CA SER A 414 -24.07 14.33 2.14
C SER A 414 -23.77 13.59 3.47
N ASP A 415 -22.51 13.51 3.86
CA ASP A 415 -22.13 12.84 5.12
C ASP A 415 -22.57 13.68 6.33
N THR A 416 -22.96 13.00 7.40
CA THR A 416 -23.34 13.66 8.68
C THR A 416 -22.17 14.39 9.34
N SER A 417 -20.92 13.98 9.06
CA SER A 417 -19.70 14.63 9.55
C SER A 417 -19.30 15.81 8.68
N ALA A 418 -19.29 17.02 9.26
CA ALA A 418 -18.78 18.21 8.59
C ALA A 418 -17.32 18.03 8.10
N LEU A 419 -16.49 17.30 8.86
CA LEU A 419 -15.12 16.97 8.44
C LEU A 419 -15.09 16.19 7.12
N LEU A 420 -15.95 15.20 6.95
CA LEU A 420 -16.01 14.44 5.69
C LEU A 420 -16.55 15.27 4.53
N ARG A 421 -17.57 16.13 4.77
CA ARG A 421 -18.05 17.07 3.74
C ARG A 421 -16.92 18.02 3.32
N GLU A 422 -16.16 18.57 4.29
CA GLU A 422 -15.01 19.44 4.03
C GLU A 422 -13.91 18.74 3.22
N LEU A 423 -13.49 17.56 3.65
CA LEU A 423 -12.46 16.77 2.93
C LEU A 423 -12.93 16.39 1.51
N THR A 424 -14.22 16.11 1.34
CA THR A 424 -14.81 15.86 0.03
C THR A 424 -14.75 17.11 -0.86
N LEU A 425 -15.06 18.29 -0.32
CA LEU A 425 -14.90 19.56 -1.05
C LEU A 425 -13.43 19.81 -1.43
N LYS A 426 -12.49 19.60 -0.50
CA LYS A 426 -11.06 19.77 -0.76
C LYS A 426 -10.55 18.86 -1.88
N SER A 427 -10.99 17.60 -1.89
CA SER A 427 -10.58 16.63 -2.91
C SER A 427 -11.03 17.04 -4.31
N MET A 428 -12.06 17.87 -4.45
CA MET A 428 -12.51 18.37 -5.75
C MET A 428 -11.51 19.34 -6.40
N LEU A 429 -10.60 19.97 -5.65
CA LEU A 429 -9.52 20.78 -6.23
C LEU A 429 -8.62 19.92 -7.14
N VAL A 430 -8.44 18.66 -6.76
CA VAL A 430 -7.65 17.66 -7.49
C VAL A 430 -8.49 16.92 -8.53
N LEU A 431 -9.72 16.55 -8.18
CA LEU A 431 -10.55 15.69 -9.02
C LEU A 431 -11.27 16.46 -10.13
N ALA A 432 -11.80 17.67 -9.88
CA ALA A 432 -12.60 18.40 -10.86
C ALA A 432 -11.90 18.59 -12.21
N PRO A 433 -10.57 18.87 -12.28
CA PRO A 433 -9.86 18.96 -13.57
C PRO A 433 -9.89 17.67 -14.39
N LYS A 434 -10.11 16.52 -13.72
CA LYS A 434 -10.10 15.18 -14.32
C LYS A 434 -11.49 14.64 -14.62
N LEU A 435 -12.55 15.34 -14.15
CA LEU A 435 -13.94 14.93 -14.37
C LEU A 435 -14.45 15.32 -15.76
N SER A 436 -15.34 14.50 -16.30
CA SER A 436 -16.06 14.82 -17.53
C SER A 436 -17.06 15.99 -17.32
N GLN A 437 -17.34 16.75 -18.38
CA GLN A 437 -18.36 17.81 -18.36
C GLN A 437 -19.74 17.28 -17.94
N ARG A 438 -20.05 16.03 -18.29
CA ARG A 438 -21.28 15.36 -17.87
C ARG A 438 -21.33 15.19 -16.36
N THR A 439 -20.23 14.72 -15.74
CA THR A 439 -20.12 14.52 -14.29
C THR A 439 -20.15 15.87 -13.55
N ILE A 440 -19.43 16.87 -14.05
CA ILE A 440 -19.42 18.20 -13.45
C ILE A 440 -20.83 18.80 -13.46
N SER A 441 -21.47 18.89 -14.63
CA SER A 441 -22.77 19.54 -14.76
C SER A 441 -23.91 18.70 -14.20
N GLY A 442 -23.89 17.38 -14.40
CA GLY A 442 -24.98 16.48 -14.01
C GLY A 442 -24.97 16.07 -12.55
N SER A 443 -23.80 16.12 -11.88
CA SER A 443 -23.64 15.60 -10.52
C SER A 443 -22.97 16.62 -9.59
N LEU A 444 -21.75 17.05 -9.87
CA LEU A 444 -20.97 17.90 -8.95
C LEU A 444 -21.68 19.20 -8.60
N LEU A 445 -22.18 19.95 -9.60
CA LEU A 445 -22.87 21.20 -9.36
C LEU A 445 -24.14 21.03 -8.52
N LYS A 446 -24.86 19.92 -8.67
CA LYS A 446 -26.03 19.62 -7.83
C LYS A 446 -25.65 19.44 -6.36
N TYR A 447 -24.53 18.79 -6.06
CA TYR A 447 -24.03 18.71 -4.69
C TYR A 447 -23.56 20.06 -4.16
N LEU A 448 -22.84 20.85 -4.98
CA LEU A 448 -22.34 22.16 -4.57
C LEU A 448 -23.50 23.14 -4.30
N SER A 449 -24.60 23.08 -5.06
CA SER A 449 -25.79 23.89 -4.79
C SER A 449 -26.42 23.60 -3.42
N LYS A 450 -26.44 22.32 -2.99
CA LYS A 450 -26.90 21.92 -1.65
C LYS A 450 -25.93 22.40 -0.56
N LEU A 451 -24.63 22.33 -0.81
CA LEU A 451 -23.60 22.70 0.16
C LEU A 451 -23.45 24.21 0.35
N GLN A 452 -23.92 25.02 -0.61
CA GLN A 452 -24.03 26.49 -0.43
C GLN A 452 -25.05 26.92 0.62
N VAL A 453 -25.95 26.01 1.04
CA VAL A 453 -26.93 26.22 2.11
C VAL A 453 -26.73 25.25 3.26
N ASP A 454 -25.53 24.68 3.39
CA ASP A 454 -25.16 23.78 4.50
C ASP A 454 -25.30 24.48 5.85
N GLU A 455 -25.67 23.75 6.90
CA GLU A 455 -25.77 24.25 8.26
C GLU A 455 -24.43 24.83 8.75
N GLU A 456 -23.32 24.19 8.35
CA GLU A 456 -21.97 24.57 8.75
C GLU A 456 -21.43 25.75 7.91
N PRO A 457 -21.16 26.92 8.52
CA PRO A 457 -20.68 28.10 7.78
C PRO A 457 -19.37 27.86 7.02
N ALA A 458 -18.47 27.04 7.56
CA ALA A 458 -17.21 26.68 6.93
C ALA A 458 -17.45 25.91 5.62
N ILE A 459 -18.44 25.03 5.57
CA ILE A 459 -18.79 24.27 4.36
C ILE A 459 -19.32 25.22 3.28
N ARG A 460 -20.23 26.16 3.62
CA ARG A 460 -20.73 27.17 2.69
C ARG A 460 -19.61 28.02 2.10
N THR A 461 -18.69 28.46 2.97
CA THR A 461 -17.50 29.23 2.55
C THR A 461 -16.61 28.43 1.59
N ASN A 462 -16.26 27.18 1.98
CA ASN A 462 -15.41 26.31 1.18
C ASN A 462 -16.06 25.93 -0.15
N THR A 463 -17.39 25.79 -0.20
CA THR A 463 -18.14 25.57 -1.44
C THR A 463 -18.03 26.76 -2.39
N THR A 464 -18.14 27.99 -1.87
CA THR A 464 -17.97 29.22 -2.65
C THR A 464 -16.55 29.32 -3.22
N ILE A 465 -15.52 29.01 -2.41
CA ILE A 465 -14.13 28.98 -2.85
C ILE A 465 -13.94 27.93 -3.96
N LEU A 466 -14.48 26.74 -3.77
CA LEU A 466 -14.37 25.66 -4.77
C LEU A 466 -15.03 26.06 -6.09
N LEU A 467 -16.22 26.67 -6.07
CA LEU A 467 -16.90 27.15 -7.28
C LEU A 467 -16.04 28.15 -8.06
N GLY A 468 -15.35 29.06 -7.37
CA GLY A 468 -14.38 29.98 -7.99
C GLY A 468 -13.20 29.23 -8.66
N ASN A 469 -12.65 28.23 -7.99
CA ASN A 469 -11.50 27.46 -8.50
C ASN A 469 -11.85 26.57 -9.70
N ILE A 470 -13.05 25.97 -9.72
CA ILE A 470 -13.47 25.09 -10.81
C ILE A 470 -14.11 25.85 -11.98
N ALA A 471 -14.24 27.17 -11.92
CA ALA A 471 -14.91 27.99 -12.91
C ALA A 471 -14.39 27.76 -14.34
N SER A 472 -13.08 27.56 -14.50
CA SER A 472 -12.44 27.26 -15.79
C SER A 472 -12.87 25.93 -16.41
N TYR A 473 -13.30 24.97 -15.59
CA TYR A 473 -13.72 23.63 -16.01
C TYR A 473 -15.21 23.56 -16.32
N LEU A 474 -15.98 24.64 -16.08
CA LEU A 474 -17.40 24.73 -16.44
C LEU A 474 -17.54 25.16 -17.89
N ASN A 475 -18.53 24.61 -18.59
CA ASN A 475 -18.90 25.12 -19.92
C ASN A 475 -19.48 26.55 -19.82
N GLU A 476 -19.39 27.33 -20.90
CA GLU A 476 -19.71 28.75 -20.90
C GLU A 476 -21.15 29.03 -20.45
N GLY A 477 -22.15 28.32 -20.97
CA GLY A 477 -23.56 28.54 -20.60
C GLY A 477 -23.85 28.23 -19.14
N THR A 478 -23.26 27.14 -18.60
CA THR A 478 -23.35 26.77 -17.17
C THR A 478 -22.62 27.77 -16.30
N ARG A 479 -21.41 28.18 -16.71
CA ARG A 479 -20.58 29.14 -15.99
C ARG A 479 -21.31 30.47 -15.77
N LYS A 480 -21.88 31.10 -16.85
CA LYS A 480 -22.61 32.34 -16.75
C LYS A 480 -23.82 32.23 -15.84
N ARG A 481 -24.61 31.17 -16.00
CA ARG A 481 -25.83 30.97 -15.20
C ARG A 481 -25.57 30.71 -13.74
N VAL A 482 -24.59 29.83 -13.43
CA VAL A 482 -24.37 29.33 -12.08
C VAL A 482 -23.55 30.29 -11.22
N LEU A 483 -22.38 30.77 -11.71
CA LEU A 483 -21.44 31.51 -10.89
C LEU A 483 -21.99 32.86 -10.39
N ILE A 484 -22.65 33.66 -11.25
CA ILE A 484 -23.16 34.94 -10.80
C ILE A 484 -24.17 34.76 -9.66
N ASN A 485 -25.11 33.83 -9.79
CA ASN A 485 -26.10 33.58 -8.76
C ASN A 485 -25.48 32.97 -7.51
N ALA A 486 -24.59 32.01 -7.65
CA ALA A 486 -23.91 31.40 -6.54
C ALA A 486 -23.15 32.41 -5.67
N PHE A 487 -22.54 33.40 -6.31
CA PHE A 487 -21.79 34.44 -5.59
C PHE A 487 -22.66 35.58 -5.12
N THR A 488 -23.42 36.23 -5.98
CA THR A 488 -24.20 37.45 -5.65
C THR A 488 -25.44 37.18 -4.79
N VAL A 489 -26.16 36.08 -5.05
CA VAL A 489 -27.40 35.77 -4.33
C VAL A 489 -27.12 34.98 -3.05
N ARG A 490 -26.18 34.03 -3.07
CA ARG A 490 -25.88 33.15 -1.93
C ARG A 490 -24.69 33.68 -1.10
N ALA A 491 -23.49 33.74 -1.67
CA ALA A 491 -22.30 34.01 -0.91
C ALA A 491 -22.24 35.44 -0.34
N LEU A 492 -22.57 36.50 -1.14
CA LEU A 492 -22.50 37.88 -0.64
C LEU A 492 -23.57 38.18 0.42
N ARG A 493 -24.65 37.38 0.51
CA ARG A 493 -25.72 37.52 1.48
C ARG A 493 -25.62 36.60 2.67
N ASP A 494 -24.53 35.81 2.78
CA ASP A 494 -24.32 34.89 3.91
C ASP A 494 -24.18 35.65 5.24
N THR A 495 -24.75 35.10 6.30
CA THR A 495 -24.62 35.63 7.65
C THR A 495 -23.20 35.61 8.18
N PHE A 496 -22.38 34.67 7.66
CA PHE A 496 -20.98 34.47 8.05
C PHE A 496 -20.04 35.33 7.21
N SER A 497 -19.31 36.24 7.84
CA SER A 497 -18.43 37.19 7.13
C SER A 497 -17.36 36.55 6.24
N PRO A 498 -16.70 35.43 6.63
CA PRO A 498 -15.76 34.77 5.74
C PRO A 498 -16.41 34.25 4.44
N ALA A 499 -17.68 33.82 4.48
CA ALA A 499 -18.40 33.39 3.28
C ALA A 499 -18.67 34.59 2.35
N ARG A 500 -19.06 35.78 2.90
CA ARG A 500 -19.20 37.00 2.10
C ARG A 500 -17.86 37.40 1.46
N GLY A 501 -16.79 37.41 2.27
CA GLY A 501 -15.45 37.68 1.76
C GLY A 501 -14.99 36.72 0.66
N ALA A 502 -15.32 35.43 0.80
CA ALA A 502 -15.07 34.41 -0.22
C ALA A 502 -15.86 34.70 -1.51
N GLY A 503 -17.14 35.13 -1.39
CA GLY A 503 -17.95 35.51 -2.52
C GLY A 503 -17.37 36.68 -3.31
N VAL A 504 -16.91 37.73 -2.63
CA VAL A 504 -16.23 38.86 -3.27
C VAL A 504 -14.98 38.42 -4.02
N MET A 505 -14.12 37.62 -3.38
CA MET A 505 -12.88 37.11 -3.97
C MET A 505 -13.15 36.19 -5.16
N ALA A 506 -14.17 35.34 -5.07
CA ALA A 506 -14.56 34.47 -6.16
C ALA A 506 -15.05 35.25 -7.39
N LEU A 507 -15.86 36.33 -7.20
CA LEU A 507 -16.25 37.21 -8.27
C LEU A 507 -15.04 37.89 -8.95
N CYS A 508 -14.07 38.37 -8.16
CA CYS A 508 -12.84 38.97 -8.69
C CYS A 508 -12.04 38.00 -9.53
N ALA A 509 -11.85 36.79 -9.02
CA ALA A 509 -11.08 35.76 -9.72
C ALA A 509 -11.74 35.22 -10.99
N THR A 510 -13.05 35.32 -11.06
CA THR A 510 -13.82 34.86 -12.22
C THR A 510 -14.25 36.03 -13.14
N SER A 511 -13.73 37.22 -12.89
CA SER A 511 -14.13 38.48 -13.62
C SER A 511 -14.03 38.38 -15.14
N ALA A 512 -13.09 37.60 -15.67
CA ALA A 512 -12.91 37.39 -17.10
C ALA A 512 -14.06 36.60 -17.78
N TYR A 513 -14.95 36.00 -17.00
CA TYR A 513 -16.07 35.21 -17.51
C TYR A 513 -17.40 35.98 -17.61
N TYR A 514 -17.45 37.22 -17.14
CA TYR A 514 -18.65 38.03 -17.11
C TYR A 514 -18.66 39.04 -18.25
N ASP A 515 -19.82 39.24 -18.86
CA ASP A 515 -19.99 40.32 -19.82
C ASP A 515 -20.20 41.68 -19.12
N ILE A 516 -20.11 42.75 -19.89
CA ILE A 516 -20.16 44.11 -19.37
C ILE A 516 -21.51 44.42 -18.71
N ASN A 517 -22.61 43.88 -19.25
CA ASN A 517 -23.94 44.09 -18.70
C ASN A 517 -24.05 43.36 -17.33
N GLU A 518 -23.57 42.13 -17.26
CA GLU A 518 -23.53 41.36 -15.99
C GLU A 518 -22.71 42.09 -14.94
N VAL A 519 -21.54 42.62 -15.30
CA VAL A 519 -20.71 43.40 -14.40
C VAL A 519 -21.44 44.64 -13.88
N ALA A 520 -22.05 45.43 -14.79
CA ALA A 520 -22.69 46.68 -14.46
C ALA A 520 -24.02 46.51 -13.70
N THR A 521 -24.83 45.51 -14.08
CA THR A 521 -26.21 45.40 -13.56
C THR A 521 -26.35 44.39 -12.42
N ARG A 522 -25.48 43.38 -12.36
CA ARG A 522 -25.61 42.29 -11.39
C ARG A 522 -24.45 42.20 -10.39
N ILE A 523 -23.22 42.51 -10.80
CA ILE A 523 -22.07 42.34 -9.91
C ILE A 523 -21.81 43.61 -9.10
N LEU A 524 -21.55 44.73 -9.76
CA LEU A 524 -21.27 46.02 -9.11
C LEU A 524 -22.29 46.41 -8.05
N PRO A 525 -23.62 46.39 -8.31
CA PRO A 525 -24.61 46.80 -7.30
C PRO A 525 -24.55 45.92 -6.04
N ASN A 526 -24.32 44.59 -6.18
CA ASN A 526 -24.22 43.69 -5.05
C ASN A 526 -22.91 43.81 -4.25
N VAL A 527 -21.79 44.13 -4.92
CA VAL A 527 -20.50 44.31 -4.24
C VAL A 527 -20.41 45.66 -3.54
N VAL A 528 -20.96 46.76 -4.15
CA VAL A 528 -20.95 48.09 -3.55
C VAL A 528 -21.63 48.11 -2.17
N VAL A 529 -22.70 47.33 -1.96
CA VAL A 529 -23.37 47.23 -0.65
C VAL A 529 -22.42 46.74 0.47
N LEU A 530 -21.45 45.89 0.13
CA LEU A 530 -20.50 45.34 1.07
C LEU A 530 -19.36 46.30 1.45
N THR A 531 -19.26 47.50 0.86
CA THR A 531 -18.32 48.56 1.25
C THR A 531 -18.66 49.11 2.64
N ILE A 532 -19.90 48.87 3.13
CA ILE A 532 -20.40 49.25 4.46
C ILE A 532 -20.65 48.00 5.33
N ASP A 533 -20.08 46.83 4.99
CA ASP A 533 -20.21 45.57 5.75
C ASP A 533 -19.73 45.78 7.19
N PRO A 534 -20.37 45.15 8.20
CA PRO A 534 -19.90 45.15 9.57
C PRO A 534 -18.46 44.67 9.75
N ASP A 535 -18.04 43.69 8.94
CA ASP A 535 -16.69 43.12 8.98
C ASP A 535 -15.71 43.96 8.17
N SER A 536 -14.56 44.32 8.78
CA SER A 536 -13.51 45.12 8.14
C SER A 536 -12.79 44.46 6.98
N ASP A 537 -12.61 43.15 7.03
CA ASP A 537 -11.97 42.36 5.95
C ASP A 537 -12.88 42.29 4.73
N VAL A 538 -14.18 42.08 4.95
CA VAL A 538 -15.18 42.11 3.87
C VAL A 538 -15.23 43.49 3.21
N ARG A 539 -15.24 44.59 3.99
CA ARG A 539 -15.19 45.95 3.41
C ARG A 539 -13.94 46.18 2.58
N SER A 540 -12.77 45.77 3.07
CA SER A 540 -11.52 45.94 2.33
C SER A 540 -11.56 45.20 0.97
N LYS A 541 -12.02 43.96 0.98
CA LYS A 541 -12.20 43.14 -0.26
C LYS A 541 -13.24 43.74 -1.17
N ALA A 542 -14.36 44.29 -0.62
CA ALA A 542 -15.40 44.95 -1.42
C ALA A 542 -14.88 46.20 -2.13
N PHE A 543 -14.09 47.05 -1.48
CA PHE A 543 -13.47 48.20 -2.13
C PHE A 543 -12.56 47.77 -3.30
N GLN A 544 -11.68 46.76 -3.07
CA GLN A 544 -10.81 46.23 -4.11
C GLN A 544 -11.61 45.70 -5.31
N ALA A 545 -12.70 44.99 -5.05
CA ALA A 545 -13.55 44.42 -6.06
C ALA A 545 -14.30 45.54 -6.85
N VAL A 546 -14.80 46.55 -6.16
CA VAL A 546 -15.44 47.73 -6.83
C VAL A 546 -14.45 48.40 -7.75
N ASP A 547 -13.23 48.66 -7.33
CA ASP A 547 -12.19 49.26 -8.17
C ASP A 547 -11.88 48.40 -9.39
N GLN A 548 -11.75 47.08 -9.21
CA GLN A 548 -11.48 46.12 -10.30
C GLN A 548 -12.63 46.12 -11.34
N PHE A 549 -13.88 45.99 -10.89
CA PHE A 549 -15.02 45.90 -11.79
C PHE A 549 -15.33 47.25 -12.43
N LEU A 550 -15.15 48.36 -11.73
CA LEU A 550 -15.32 49.71 -12.29
C LEU A 550 -14.25 49.95 -13.36
N GLN A 551 -13.02 49.45 -13.18
CA GLN A 551 -11.98 49.54 -14.20
C GLN A 551 -12.37 48.78 -15.48
N ILE A 552 -12.97 47.58 -15.34
CA ILE A 552 -13.49 46.82 -16.48
C ILE A 552 -14.52 47.62 -17.27
N VAL A 553 -15.48 48.29 -16.58
CA VAL A 553 -16.52 49.14 -17.20
C VAL A 553 -15.90 50.36 -17.88
N LYS A 554 -14.91 51.03 -17.26
CA LYS A 554 -14.20 52.17 -17.83
C LYS A 554 -13.43 51.78 -19.08
N GLN A 555 -12.72 50.64 -19.06
CA GLN A 555 -12.01 50.14 -20.24
C GLN A 555 -12.95 49.81 -21.41
N HIS A 556 -14.13 49.30 -21.11
CA HIS A 556 -15.16 49.09 -22.16
C HIS A 556 -15.64 50.41 -22.75
N HIS A 557 -15.92 51.41 -21.91
CA HIS A 557 -16.29 52.77 -22.37
C HIS A 557 -15.22 53.40 -23.24
N GLU A 558 -13.94 53.34 -22.87
CA GLU A 558 -12.81 53.85 -23.64
C GLU A 558 -12.69 53.14 -24.99
N LYS A 559 -12.86 51.81 -25.02
CA LYS A 559 -12.86 51.02 -26.28
C LYS A 559 -14.02 51.43 -27.19
N THR A 560 -15.20 51.64 -26.62
CA THR A 560 -16.41 52.04 -27.39
C THR A 560 -16.28 53.45 -27.97
N ASN A 561 -15.62 54.36 -27.22
CA ASN A 561 -15.39 55.73 -27.71
C ASN A 561 -14.21 55.85 -28.71
N SER A 562 -13.27 54.88 -28.70
CA SER A 562 -12.16 54.81 -29.62
C SER A 562 -12.48 54.11 -30.94
N GLY A 563 -13.68 53.63 -31.11
CA GLY A 563 -14.10 52.77 -32.21
C GLY A 563 -14.65 53.60 -33.37
N ASP A 564 -13.78 54.14 -34.22
CA ASP A 564 -13.91 54.09 -35.68
C ASP A 564 -12.53 54.34 -36.30
N ASN A 565 -11.68 53.38 -36.28
CA ASN A 565 -10.66 53.08 -37.29
C ASN A 565 -9.65 52.05 -36.85
N SER A 566 -9.57 51.03 -37.66
CA SER A 566 -8.51 50.05 -37.76
C SER A 566 -8.75 48.69 -37.14
N GLY A 567 -9.04 47.75 -38.01
CA GLY A 567 -8.85 46.32 -37.77
C GLY A 567 -7.40 45.97 -37.56
N ALA A 568 -7.14 45.37 -36.42
CA ALA A 568 -6.04 44.45 -36.20
C ALA A 568 -6.37 43.60 -34.95
N PRO A 569 -6.31 42.27 -35.03
CA PRO A 569 -6.43 41.41 -33.85
C PRO A 569 -5.04 41.27 -33.20
N GLY A 570 -4.98 41.54 -31.94
CA GLY A 570 -3.77 41.22 -31.17
C GLY A 570 -3.40 42.29 -30.17
N ILE A 571 -3.98 42.26 -29.00
CA ILE A 571 -3.38 42.89 -27.84
C ILE A 571 -3.39 41.86 -26.75
N GLY A 572 -2.15 41.51 -26.39
CA GLY A 572 -1.83 40.74 -25.20
C GLY A 572 -2.42 41.44 -23.99
N ILE A 573 -3.31 40.78 -23.32
CA ILE A 573 -3.73 41.11 -21.98
C ILE A 573 -2.51 40.98 -21.12
N THR A 574 -2.03 42.12 -20.59
CA THR A 574 -1.06 42.10 -19.47
C THR A 574 -1.61 41.18 -18.43
N SER A 575 -0.90 40.11 -18.20
CA SER A 575 -1.18 39.10 -17.19
C SER A 575 -1.32 39.76 -15.82
N MET A 576 -2.55 39.94 -15.37
CA MET A 576 -2.83 40.00 -13.95
C MET A 576 -2.38 38.68 -13.29
N PRO A 577 -1.93 38.69 -12.03
CA PRO A 577 -1.52 37.47 -11.37
C PRO A 577 -2.70 36.51 -11.35
N GLY A 578 -2.62 35.54 -12.23
CA GLY A 578 -3.67 34.59 -12.47
C GLY A 578 -3.87 33.64 -11.30
N ASN A 579 -4.79 32.75 -11.46
CA ASN A 579 -5.27 31.64 -10.64
C ASN A 579 -4.37 31.12 -9.48
N ALA A 580 -3.05 31.32 -9.52
CA ALA A 580 -2.11 30.94 -8.48
C ALA A 580 -2.44 31.60 -7.11
N GLY A 581 -2.84 32.88 -7.10
CA GLY A 581 -3.20 33.57 -5.84
C GLY A 581 -4.49 33.08 -5.21
N LEU A 582 -5.44 32.57 -6.01
CA LEU A 582 -6.70 32.02 -5.51
C LEU A 582 -6.51 30.59 -5.02
N LEU A 583 -5.65 29.83 -5.68
CA LEU A 583 -5.31 28.48 -5.26
C LEU A 583 -4.51 28.52 -3.93
N GLU A 584 -3.57 29.45 -3.83
CA GLU A 584 -2.77 29.67 -2.61
C GLU A 584 -3.63 30.20 -1.45
N TRP A 585 -4.56 31.11 -1.73
CA TRP A 585 -5.54 31.58 -0.76
C TRP A 585 -6.54 30.47 -0.38
N ALA A 586 -7.04 29.68 -1.33
CA ALA A 586 -7.90 28.52 -1.07
C ALA A 586 -7.19 27.48 -0.22
N MET A 587 -5.93 27.16 -0.54
CA MET A 587 -5.12 26.23 0.24
C MET A 587 -4.87 26.75 1.66
N SER A 588 -4.59 28.02 1.85
CA SER A 588 -4.39 28.60 3.18
C SER A 588 -5.70 28.76 3.95
N SER A 589 -6.81 29.08 3.29
CA SER A 589 -8.14 29.22 3.92
C SER A 589 -8.75 27.88 4.30
N LEU A 590 -8.49 26.83 3.52
CA LEU A 590 -8.87 25.45 3.81
C LEU A 590 -7.99 24.81 4.92
N SER A 591 -6.88 25.45 5.29
CA SER A 591 -5.95 25.01 6.35
C SER A 591 -6.26 25.62 7.72
N LEU A 592 -7.48 26.05 8.02
CA LEU A 592 -7.89 26.62 9.29
C LEU A 592 -7.92 25.60 10.46
N LYS A 593 -6.85 24.81 10.62
CA LYS A 593 -6.56 24.12 11.88
C LYS A 593 -5.05 24.11 12.17
N GLY A 594 -4.68 24.96 13.13
CA GLY A 594 -3.57 24.73 14.04
C GLY A 594 -2.16 25.02 13.57
N LYS A 595 -1.76 26.30 13.62
CA LYS A 595 -0.40 26.63 14.08
C LYS A 595 -0.53 27.47 15.36
N PRO A 596 0.15 27.12 16.44
CA PRO A 596 0.29 28.03 17.55
C PRO A 596 1.17 29.21 17.11
N SER A 597 0.61 30.40 17.24
CA SER A 597 1.31 31.65 17.07
C SER A 597 2.22 31.83 18.28
N ASP A 598 3.52 31.75 18.08
CA ASP A 598 4.50 32.42 18.93
C ASP A 598 5.63 32.92 18.04
N GLN A 599 5.62 34.20 17.76
CA GLN A 599 6.71 35.17 17.88
C GLN A 599 6.34 36.47 17.19
N ALA A 600 6.25 37.50 18.03
CA ALA A 600 6.12 38.88 17.61
C ALA A 600 7.39 39.37 16.88
N PRO A 601 7.30 40.28 15.89
CA PRO A 601 8.46 40.83 15.25
C PRO A 601 9.06 41.96 16.10
N VAL A 602 10.33 41.82 16.41
CA VAL A 602 11.16 42.95 16.91
C VAL A 602 11.55 43.79 15.70
N VAL A 603 11.10 45.04 15.74
CA VAL A 603 11.53 46.13 14.87
C VAL A 603 12.97 46.51 15.28
N SER A 604 13.89 46.49 14.31
CA SER A 604 15.12 47.29 14.41
C SER A 604 15.52 47.81 13.05
N ALA A 605 15.47 49.16 12.96
CA ALA A 605 15.98 49.94 11.87
C ALA A 605 17.51 49.97 11.92
N ASN A 606 18.18 49.88 10.79
CA ASN A 606 19.14 50.91 10.34
C ASN A 606 19.83 50.55 8.99
N SER A 607 19.58 51.44 8.06
CA SER A 607 20.49 52.13 7.13
C SER A 607 21.75 51.44 6.61
N GLY A 608 21.92 51.53 5.27
CA GLY A 608 23.24 51.56 4.64
C GLY A 608 23.35 50.86 3.30
N THR A 609 22.99 51.53 2.22
CA THR A 609 23.64 51.39 0.89
C THR A 609 25.03 52.03 0.94
N PRO A 610 25.97 51.86 0.00
CA PRO A 610 25.83 51.48 -1.42
C PRO A 610 27.02 50.71 -2.04
N LEU A 611 26.85 50.49 -3.35
CA LEU A 611 27.86 50.50 -4.46
C LEU A 611 28.70 49.24 -4.76
N THR A 612 28.40 48.78 -5.92
CA THR A 612 29.17 48.82 -7.21
C THR A 612 30.09 47.65 -7.51
N VAL A 613 29.94 47.21 -8.73
CA VAL A 613 30.93 47.07 -9.80
C VAL A 613 31.32 45.65 -10.20
N MET A 614 30.85 45.31 -11.39
CA MET A 614 31.57 44.76 -12.58
C MET A 614 32.44 43.53 -12.37
N THR A 615 32.49 42.65 -13.22
CA THR A 615 32.67 42.50 -14.66
C THR A 615 32.74 41.00 -14.95
N SER A 616 32.12 40.60 -15.97
CA SER A 616 32.50 40.37 -17.34
C SER A 616 33.07 38.99 -17.69
N ASN A 617 32.54 38.54 -18.80
CA ASN A 617 33.20 37.85 -19.93
C ASN A 617 33.41 36.34 -19.72
N SER A 618 33.21 35.56 -20.67
CA SER A 618 32.99 35.64 -22.09
C SER A 618 32.86 34.23 -22.66
N SER A 619 32.04 34.15 -23.66
CA SER A 619 32.31 33.56 -24.98
C SER A 619 32.74 32.10 -25.00
N SER A 620 32.35 31.32 -25.88
CA SER A 620 32.10 31.40 -27.31
C SER A 620 31.68 30.00 -27.77
N VAL A 621 30.71 29.89 -28.60
CA VAL A 621 30.81 29.87 -30.06
C VAL A 621 30.72 28.49 -30.66
N MET A 622 29.72 28.36 -31.52
CA MET A 622 29.67 27.75 -32.85
C MET A 622 29.49 26.22 -32.90
N GLU A 623 28.85 25.68 -33.80
CA GLU A 623 28.15 25.95 -35.07
C GLU A 623 27.45 24.65 -35.42
N ALA A 624 26.29 24.69 -35.85
CA ALA A 624 25.71 24.84 -37.18
C ALA A 624 25.80 23.60 -38.07
N THR A 625 24.76 23.44 -38.68
CA THR A 625 24.33 23.18 -40.08
C THR A 625 23.76 21.80 -40.25
N SER A 626 22.68 21.65 -40.85
CA SER A 626 21.83 22.14 -41.89
C SER A 626 21.19 20.98 -42.61
N THR A 627 19.91 21.21 -42.95
CA THR A 627 19.26 20.98 -44.24
C THR A 627 19.19 19.55 -44.79
N THR A 628 18.10 19.11 -45.34
CA THR A 628 17.18 19.50 -46.38
C THR A 628 16.10 18.46 -46.50
N SER A 629 14.85 18.80 -46.54
CA SER A 629 13.92 19.07 -47.59
C SER A 629 13.59 17.98 -48.60
N ILE A 630 12.28 17.85 -48.79
CA ILE A 630 11.49 17.70 -50.04
C ILE A 630 11.25 16.26 -50.57
N HIS A 631 10.03 15.85 -50.74
CA HIS A 631 9.07 15.93 -51.80
C HIS A 631 7.81 15.06 -51.56
N HIS A 632 6.71 15.70 -51.70
CA HIS A 632 5.54 15.43 -52.55
C HIS A 632 5.57 14.11 -53.36
N VAL A 633 4.46 13.40 -53.36
CA VAL A 633 3.63 13.17 -54.56
C VAL A 633 2.24 12.68 -54.15
N SER A 634 1.28 13.31 -54.80
CA SER A 634 -0.17 13.20 -54.86
C SER A 634 -0.59 12.02 -55.75
N SER A 635 -1.79 11.59 -55.56
CA SER A 635 -2.86 11.19 -56.50
C SER A 635 -3.65 10.02 -55.90
N GLY A 636 -4.93 10.02 -55.74
CA GLY A 636 -6.01 10.49 -56.56
C GLY A 636 -6.91 9.31 -56.99
N THR A 637 -8.19 9.54 -56.90
CA THR A 637 -9.36 8.86 -57.52
C THR A 637 -10.11 7.89 -56.61
N ASP A 638 -11.29 8.23 -56.20
CA ASP A 638 -12.62 8.32 -56.79
C ASP A 638 -13.54 7.10 -56.63
N PHE A 639 -14.77 7.44 -56.38
CA PHE A 639 -16.12 6.83 -56.55
C PHE A 639 -16.75 6.14 -55.33
N ALA A 640 -17.73 6.81 -54.81
CA ALA A 640 -19.21 6.73 -55.01
C ALA A 640 -19.81 5.44 -54.39
N ASP A 641 -20.89 5.41 -53.71
CA ASP A 641 -22.19 6.02 -53.70
C ASP A 641 -22.99 5.63 -52.41
N LEU A 642 -23.81 6.50 -51.98
CA LEU A 642 -24.95 6.60 -51.07
C LEU A 642 -25.85 5.34 -50.90
N PRO A 643 -26.81 5.26 -49.88
CA PRO A 643 -27.52 6.36 -49.25
C PRO A 643 -27.83 6.20 -47.75
N ALA A 644 -28.14 7.34 -47.12
CA ALA A 644 -28.87 7.47 -45.86
C ALA A 644 -30.39 7.21 -46.05
N PRO A 645 -31.10 6.94 -44.91
CA PRO A 645 -32.21 7.78 -44.53
C PRO A 645 -32.26 8.04 -43.00
N GLY A 646 -32.68 9.10 -42.48
CA GLY A 646 -33.79 9.98 -42.61
C GLY A 646 -34.03 10.52 -41.20
N SER A 647 -33.91 11.82 -41.04
CA SER A 647 -34.38 12.55 -39.84
C SER A 647 -35.89 12.74 -39.90
N PRO A 648 -36.53 12.98 -38.74
CA PRO A 648 -37.64 13.89 -38.77
C PRO A 648 -37.36 15.17 -37.99
N THR A 649 -37.59 16.23 -38.68
CA THR A 649 -37.87 17.60 -38.36
C THR A 649 -38.62 17.81 -37.04
N SER A 650 -38.21 18.81 -36.27
CA SER A 650 -39.11 19.56 -35.44
C SER A 650 -38.83 21.06 -35.57
N THR A 651 -39.79 21.70 -35.87
CA THR A 651 -40.15 23.05 -36.08
C THR A 651 -39.68 24.06 -35.06
N ASP A 652 -39.14 25.13 -35.62
CA ASP A 652 -38.88 26.42 -34.99
C ASP A 652 -40.15 27.08 -34.48
N GLY A 653 -40.01 27.84 -33.39
CA GLY A 653 -41.00 28.76 -32.92
C GLY A 653 -40.35 29.90 -32.15
N TRP A 654 -39.81 30.88 -32.84
CA TRP A 654 -39.51 32.19 -32.28
C TRP A 654 -40.76 33.07 -32.49
N GLY A 655 -41.48 33.34 -31.41
CA GLY A 655 -42.58 34.33 -31.40
C GLY A 655 -42.08 35.64 -30.82
N GLU A 656 -42.51 36.67 -31.44
CA GLU A 656 -42.17 38.10 -31.34
C GLU A 656 -42.44 38.68 -29.96
N ILE A 657 -41.65 39.71 -29.64
CA ILE A 657 -41.73 40.53 -28.43
C ILE A 657 -42.79 41.58 -28.62
N GLU A 658 -43.87 41.59 -27.82
CA GLU A 658 -44.64 42.76 -27.54
C GLU A 658 -44.38 43.32 -26.15
N ASN A 659 -44.16 44.64 -26.14
CA ASN A 659 -43.97 45.44 -24.95
C ASN A 659 -45.25 45.47 -24.09
N GLY A 660 -45.16 45.01 -22.85
CA GLY A 660 -46.10 45.22 -21.78
C GLY A 660 -45.39 45.44 -20.48
N ILE A 661 -45.35 46.68 -20.00
CA ILE A 661 -44.93 47.07 -18.69
C ILE A 661 -45.95 46.52 -17.68
N HIS A 662 -45.56 45.47 -16.96
CA HIS A 662 -46.23 45.08 -15.72
C HIS A 662 -45.12 44.89 -14.66
N GLU A 663 -45.21 45.71 -13.61
CA GLU A 663 -44.46 45.50 -12.37
C GLU A 663 -44.92 44.18 -11.76
N GLU A 664 -44.20 43.14 -11.96
CA GLU A 664 -44.31 41.91 -11.17
C GLU A 664 -43.12 41.81 -10.25
N HIS A 665 -43.43 41.58 -8.98
CA HIS A 665 -42.51 41.17 -7.94
C HIS A 665 -41.65 40.01 -8.44
N ASP A 666 -40.41 40.30 -8.78
CA ASP A 666 -39.41 39.31 -9.12
C ASP A 666 -39.04 38.58 -7.84
N SER A 667 -39.62 37.39 -7.66
CA SER A 667 -39.12 36.43 -6.69
C SER A 667 -37.74 35.99 -7.19
N ASP A 668 -36.69 36.31 -6.45
CA ASP A 668 -35.33 35.93 -6.68
C ASP A 668 -35.23 34.40 -6.92
N LYS A 669 -35.41 33.95 -8.16
CA LYS A 669 -35.16 32.58 -8.55
C LYS A 669 -33.64 32.39 -8.58
N ASP A 670 -33.16 31.62 -7.62
CA ASP A 670 -31.79 31.15 -7.60
C ASP A 670 -31.47 30.41 -8.91
N GLY A 671 -30.34 30.76 -9.56
CA GLY A 671 -29.92 30.10 -10.81
C GLY A 671 -29.64 28.58 -10.63
N TRP A 672 -29.81 28.08 -9.43
CA TRP A 672 -29.80 26.67 -9.11
C TRP A 672 -31.13 25.96 -9.38
N ASP A 673 -32.26 26.70 -9.50
CA ASP A 673 -33.59 26.11 -9.71
C ASP A 673 -33.73 25.45 -11.09
N ASP A 674 -32.88 25.82 -12.04
CA ASP A 674 -32.83 25.21 -13.38
C ASP A 674 -31.97 23.94 -13.43
N ILE A 675 -31.33 23.55 -12.33
CA ILE A 675 -30.59 22.28 -12.20
C ILE A 675 -31.60 21.25 -11.71
N GLU A 676 -31.92 20.24 -12.55
CA GLU A 676 -32.78 19.12 -12.15
C GLU A 676 -32.39 18.54 -10.79
N PRO A 677 -33.36 18.22 -9.91
CA PRO A 677 -33.07 17.59 -8.63
C PRO A 677 -32.19 16.34 -8.81
N LEU A 678 -31.27 16.10 -7.86
CA LEU A 678 -30.52 14.85 -7.82
C LEU A 678 -31.53 13.68 -7.67
N GLU A 679 -31.72 12.92 -8.75
CA GLU A 679 -32.24 11.57 -8.59
C GLU A 679 -31.14 10.79 -7.88
N GLU A 680 -31.46 10.27 -6.68
CA GLU A 680 -30.53 9.37 -5.99
C GLU A 680 -30.28 8.16 -6.91
N PRO A 681 -29.06 7.92 -7.39
CA PRO A 681 -28.76 6.72 -8.16
C PRO A 681 -29.12 5.52 -7.29
N LYS A 682 -29.87 4.57 -7.84
CA LYS A 682 -30.10 3.29 -7.14
C LYS A 682 -28.73 2.73 -6.77
N PRO A 683 -28.41 2.65 -5.48
CA PRO A 683 -27.04 2.36 -5.08
C PRO A 683 -26.69 0.91 -5.47
N THR A 684 -25.55 0.73 -6.09
CA THR A 684 -24.90 -0.57 -6.08
C THR A 684 -24.73 -1.01 -4.62
N ALA A 685 -24.74 -2.30 -4.32
CA ALA A 685 -24.69 -2.79 -2.92
C ALA A 685 -23.54 -2.15 -2.12
N ALA A 686 -22.42 -1.82 -2.76
CA ALA A 686 -21.29 -1.12 -2.15
C ALA A 686 -21.60 0.34 -1.79
N LEU A 687 -22.27 1.10 -2.68
CA LEU A 687 -22.65 2.49 -2.43
C LEU A 687 -23.74 2.60 -1.37
N ALA A 688 -24.69 1.67 -1.35
CA ALA A 688 -25.73 1.59 -0.31
C ALA A 688 -25.12 1.36 1.07
N ASN A 689 -24.11 0.49 1.15
CA ASN A 689 -23.39 0.21 2.40
C ASN A 689 -22.60 1.44 2.89
N ILE A 690 -21.97 2.19 1.98
CA ILE A 690 -21.24 3.42 2.32
C ILE A 690 -22.22 4.46 2.88
N GLN A 691 -23.34 4.69 2.22
CA GLN A 691 -24.37 5.64 2.68
C GLN A 691 -24.98 5.23 4.03
N ALA A 692 -25.18 3.91 4.25
CA ALA A 692 -25.68 3.41 5.54
C ALA A 692 -24.65 3.60 6.67
N ALA A 693 -23.34 3.43 6.36
CA ALA A 693 -22.27 3.66 7.32
C ALA A 693 -22.11 5.14 7.69
N GLN A 694 -22.30 6.04 6.73
CA GLN A 694 -22.23 7.50 6.93
C GLN A 694 -23.40 8.05 7.78
N LYS A 695 -24.58 7.41 7.71
CA LYS A 695 -25.77 7.83 8.48
C LYS A 695 -25.82 7.23 9.90
N ARG A 696 -24.88 6.37 10.29
CA ARG A 696 -24.84 5.80 11.65
C ARG A 696 -23.99 6.68 12.57
N PRO A 697 -24.50 7.08 13.76
CA PRO A 697 -23.66 7.72 14.77
C PRO A 697 -22.55 6.75 15.20
N VAL A 698 -21.35 7.26 15.42
CA VAL A 698 -20.22 6.48 15.92
C VAL A 698 -20.59 5.90 17.27
N ALA A 699 -20.78 4.58 17.37
CA ALA A 699 -20.97 3.92 18.65
C ALA A 699 -19.68 4.00 19.44
N GLN A 700 -19.75 4.62 20.63
CA GLN A 700 -18.66 4.56 21.60
C GLN A 700 -18.42 3.11 22.02
N PRO A 701 -17.19 2.68 22.27
CA PRO A 701 -16.90 1.31 22.70
C PRO A 701 -17.49 1.07 24.08
N VAL A 702 -18.48 0.20 24.15
CA VAL A 702 -19.05 -0.28 25.42
C VAL A 702 -18.08 -1.29 26.00
N SER A 703 -17.49 -0.92 27.16
CA SER A 703 -16.76 -1.86 28.01
C SER A 703 -17.70 -2.96 28.50
N GLN A 704 -17.46 -4.21 28.12
CA GLN A 704 -18.18 -5.38 28.64
C GLN A 704 -17.76 -5.65 30.08
N SER A 705 -18.65 -5.35 31.03
CA SER A 705 -18.63 -5.93 32.36
C SER A 705 -19.63 -7.10 32.41
N LYS A 706 -19.15 -8.26 32.85
CA LYS A 706 -19.90 -9.50 33.01
C LYS A 706 -21.10 -9.33 33.95
N ALA A 707 -22.27 -9.71 33.47
CA ALA A 707 -23.48 -9.80 34.25
C ALA A 707 -23.52 -11.08 35.07
N ALA A 708 -23.90 -10.94 36.34
CA ALA A 708 -24.43 -12.01 37.17
C ALA A 708 -25.94 -11.73 37.41
N VAL A 709 -26.70 -12.78 37.19
CA VAL A 709 -28.18 -12.86 37.31
C VAL A 709 -28.55 -12.82 38.80
N THR A 710 -29.53 -11.97 39.19
CA THR A 710 -30.66 -12.38 40.06
C THR A 710 -31.79 -11.34 40.05
N SER A 711 -32.97 -11.85 40.13
CA SER A 711 -34.31 -11.24 40.07
C SER A 711 -34.65 -10.36 41.28
N SER A 712 -35.44 -9.33 41.05
CA SER A 712 -36.74 -9.03 41.69
C SER A 712 -37.09 -7.54 41.62
N ARG A 713 -38.35 -7.31 41.21
CA ARG A 713 -39.12 -6.05 41.25
C ARG A 713 -39.66 -5.85 42.69
N PRO A 714 -40.17 -4.69 43.23
CA PRO A 714 -40.85 -3.58 42.56
C PRO A 714 -40.74 -2.15 43.14
N LYS A 715 -41.29 -1.21 42.32
CA LYS A 715 -42.05 0.01 42.67
C LYS A 715 -41.42 1.25 43.33
N SER A 716 -41.54 2.33 42.61
CA SER A 716 -42.28 3.59 42.87
C SER A 716 -41.43 4.86 43.20
N THR A 717 -41.88 5.88 42.48
CA THR A 717 -42.00 7.31 42.75
C THR A 717 -40.89 8.26 42.41
N VAL A 718 -41.17 8.99 41.32
CA VAL A 718 -41.16 10.46 41.12
C VAL A 718 -40.11 11.30 41.84
N LYS A 719 -39.25 11.95 41.08
CA LYS A 719 -39.04 13.40 41.00
C LYS A 719 -37.94 13.73 40.00
N ALA A 720 -38.30 14.61 39.07
CA ALA A 720 -37.34 15.34 38.23
C ALA A 720 -36.56 16.31 39.12
N PRO A 721 -35.31 16.63 38.82
CA PRO A 721 -35.07 17.93 38.26
C PRO A 721 -33.91 17.98 37.20
N LYS A 722 -34.11 18.90 36.28
CA LYS A 722 -33.20 19.86 35.65
C LYS A 722 -31.95 19.40 34.95
N ASP A 723 -32.02 19.58 33.63
CA ASP A 723 -31.08 20.25 32.73
C ASP A 723 -29.63 20.40 33.20
N GLU A 724 -28.74 19.63 32.62
CA GLU A 724 -27.34 19.98 32.33
C GLU A 724 -26.90 19.23 31.06
N ASP A 725 -27.43 19.70 29.92
CA ASP A 725 -26.77 19.56 28.62
C ASP A 725 -26.22 20.94 28.35
N ASP A 726 -24.93 21.09 28.50
CA ASP A 726 -24.11 22.04 27.74
C ASP A 726 -22.63 21.75 28.00
N ASP A 727 -21.85 21.89 26.90
CA ASP A 727 -20.40 22.04 26.88
C ASP A 727 -19.52 20.82 26.70
N LEU A 728 -19.61 20.26 25.48
CA LEU A 728 -18.46 19.56 24.88
C LEU A 728 -17.71 20.40 23.83
N TRP A 729 -18.19 21.62 23.53
CA TRP A 729 -17.62 22.51 22.51
C TRP A 729 -17.03 23.81 23.09
N GLY A 730 -17.27 24.13 24.37
CA GLY A 730 -16.82 25.34 25.03
C GLY A 730 -15.33 25.36 25.41
N SER A 731 -14.64 24.25 25.34
CA SER A 731 -13.25 24.11 25.84
C SER A 731 -12.15 24.59 24.88
N ILE A 732 -12.50 25.00 23.66
CA ILE A 732 -11.53 25.37 22.61
C ILE A 732 -11.41 26.89 22.40
N ALA A 733 -12.27 27.72 23.01
CA ALA A 733 -12.37 29.14 22.68
C ALA A 733 -12.16 30.14 23.82
N ALA A 734 -11.60 29.79 24.98
CA ALA A 734 -11.35 30.76 26.06
C ALA A 734 -9.88 30.83 26.48
N PRO A 735 -9.27 32.02 26.58
CA PRO A 735 -7.91 32.20 27.07
C PRO A 735 -7.86 32.06 28.60
N PRO A 736 -6.76 31.52 29.18
CA PRO A 736 -6.65 31.30 30.62
C PRO A 736 -6.42 32.60 31.37
N PRO A 737 -6.97 32.75 32.62
CA PRO A 737 -6.76 33.90 33.42
C PRO A 737 -5.35 33.91 34.03
N LYS A 738 -4.75 35.13 34.06
CA LYS A 738 -3.47 35.43 34.69
C LYS A 738 -3.60 35.35 36.21
N THR A 739 -2.82 34.47 36.84
CA THR A 739 -2.44 34.65 38.24
C THR A 739 -0.96 34.32 38.45
N SER A 740 -0.32 35.25 39.11
CA SER A 740 1.08 35.28 39.52
C SER A 740 1.37 34.31 40.66
N SER A 741 2.44 33.50 40.58
CA SER A 741 3.36 33.25 41.70
C SER A 741 4.47 32.26 41.35
N LYS A 742 5.66 32.68 41.55
CA LYS A 742 6.99 32.12 41.90
C LYS A 742 7.39 30.70 41.47
N PRO A 743 8.67 30.51 41.10
CA PRO A 743 9.20 29.30 40.54
C PRO A 743 9.60 28.28 41.62
N LEU A 744 9.21 27.04 41.43
CA LEU A 744 9.78 25.87 42.10
C LEU A 744 10.47 25.00 41.05
N ASN A 745 11.74 24.81 41.33
CA ASN A 745 12.70 24.02 40.62
C ASN A 745 12.27 22.54 40.65
N VAL A 746 11.89 21.92 39.51
CA VAL A 746 11.69 20.48 39.41
C VAL A 746 12.50 19.96 38.24
N LYS A 747 13.42 19.09 38.57
CA LYS A 747 14.24 18.31 37.66
C LYS A 747 13.35 17.54 36.66
N SER A 748 13.61 17.71 35.37
CA SER A 748 13.06 16.87 34.33
C SER A 748 13.65 15.47 34.45
N SER A 749 12.83 14.49 34.82
CA SER A 749 13.08 13.10 34.61
C SER A 749 12.31 12.71 33.35
N SER A 750 13.02 12.48 32.27
CA SER A 750 12.49 11.81 31.09
C SER A 750 12.25 10.35 31.45
N THR A 751 11.00 9.98 31.64
CA THR A 751 10.60 8.57 31.65
C THR A 751 10.52 8.12 30.20
N VAL A 752 11.45 7.26 29.81
CA VAL A 752 11.37 6.45 28.60
C VAL A 752 10.35 5.38 28.92
N ASP A 753 9.29 5.32 28.13
CA ASP A 753 8.31 4.21 28.15
C ASP A 753 9.03 2.93 27.70
N ASP A 754 9.26 2.02 28.65
CA ASP A 754 10.00 0.76 28.49
C ASP A 754 9.13 -0.42 28.00
N ASP A 755 7.91 -0.16 27.51
CA ASP A 755 6.97 -1.22 27.11
C ASP A 755 6.81 -1.40 25.59
N ASP A 756 7.84 -1.12 24.79
CA ASP A 756 7.78 -1.36 23.34
C ASP A 756 8.49 -2.69 22.98
N PRO A 757 7.76 -3.76 22.63
CA PRO A 757 8.35 -5.05 22.27
C PRO A 757 9.29 -4.99 21.06
N TRP A 758 9.26 -3.89 20.29
CA TRP A 758 10.13 -3.66 19.12
C TRP A 758 11.37 -2.81 19.44
N ALA A 759 11.42 -2.14 20.58
CA ALA A 759 12.55 -1.30 20.98
C ALA A 759 13.85 -2.10 21.18
N ALA A 760 13.74 -3.36 21.60
CA ALA A 760 14.88 -4.27 21.78
C ALA A 760 15.55 -4.69 20.46
N ILE A 761 14.84 -4.58 19.33
CA ILE A 761 15.33 -4.97 18.00
C ILE A 761 16.10 -3.83 17.32
N ALA A 762 15.84 -2.58 17.71
CA ALA A 762 16.39 -1.37 17.09
C ALA A 762 17.53 -0.71 17.89
N ALA A 763 17.86 -1.18 19.10
CA ALA A 763 18.90 -0.59 19.95
C ALA A 763 20.29 -1.22 19.67
N PRO A 764 21.35 -0.42 19.48
CA PRO A 764 22.70 -0.96 19.43
C PRO A 764 23.13 -1.51 20.81
N PRO A 765 24.01 -2.53 20.89
CA PRO A 765 24.42 -3.13 22.15
C PRO A 765 25.10 -2.09 23.06
N PRO A 766 24.88 -2.14 24.37
CA PRO A 766 25.45 -1.17 25.30
C PRO A 766 26.98 -1.26 25.33
N THR A 767 27.63 -0.21 24.93
CA THR A 767 29.08 -0.04 25.08
C THR A 767 29.38 0.16 26.57
N THR A 768 30.09 -0.77 27.17
CA THR A 768 30.67 -0.66 28.49
C THR A 768 31.69 0.46 28.56
N LYS A 769 31.29 1.63 29.09
CA LYS A 769 32.21 2.71 29.42
C LYS A 769 32.93 2.37 30.77
N ALA A 770 34.26 2.18 30.69
CA ALA A 770 35.14 2.15 31.81
C ALA A 770 35.10 3.48 32.59
N LYS A 771 34.92 3.44 33.89
CA LYS A 771 35.03 4.60 34.79
C LYS A 771 36.49 4.98 35.00
N PRO A 772 36.83 6.28 35.03
CA PRO A 772 38.18 6.69 35.46
C PRO A 772 38.32 6.68 36.98
N LEU A 773 39.49 6.29 37.45
CA LEU A 773 39.95 6.33 38.81
C LEU A 773 40.10 7.77 39.31
N ALA A 774 39.50 8.09 40.43
CA ALA A 774 39.78 9.30 41.19
C ALA A 774 40.53 8.94 42.49
N VAL A 775 41.67 9.57 42.68
CA VAL A 775 42.56 9.56 43.86
C VAL A 775 42.00 10.49 44.93
N GLY A 776 42.03 10.00 46.20
CA GLY A 776 41.86 10.94 47.34
C GLY A 776 41.65 10.28 48.72
N ARG A 777 42.72 10.06 49.42
CA ARG A 777 43.03 10.15 50.87
C ARG A 777 41.94 9.97 51.94
N GLY A 778 42.17 8.96 52.87
CA GLY A 778 42.15 9.28 54.25
C GLY A 778 41.47 8.32 55.24
N ARG A 779 42.26 7.51 55.94
CA ARG A 779 42.15 7.06 57.35
C ARG A 779 41.00 6.19 57.86
N GLY A 780 41.35 4.93 58.27
CA GLY A 780 41.12 4.53 59.62
C GLY A 780 40.38 3.22 59.85
N ALA A 781 41.11 2.25 60.40
CA ALA A 781 40.71 1.17 61.35
C ALA A 781 40.29 -0.20 60.77
N LYS A 782 41.17 -1.14 61.08
CA LYS A 782 41.01 -2.61 61.10
C LYS A 782 40.23 -3.06 62.37
N PRO A 783 40.02 -4.36 62.70
CA PRO A 783 40.06 -5.62 61.94
C PRO A 783 38.94 -6.64 62.30
N ALA A 784 38.78 -7.71 61.56
CA ALA A 784 38.79 -9.07 62.14
C ALA A 784 38.60 -10.19 61.08
N ALA A 785 39.41 -11.25 61.30
CA ALA A 785 39.59 -12.39 60.41
C ALA A 785 38.69 -13.59 60.73
N SER A 786 38.52 -14.49 59.72
CA SER A 786 38.62 -15.97 59.91
C SER A 786 38.41 -16.55 58.48
N LYS A 787 39.35 -17.14 57.91
CA LYS A 787 40.08 -18.42 57.84
C LYS A 787 39.20 -19.64 57.53
N LEU A 788 39.69 -20.34 56.53
CA LEU A 788 39.73 -21.80 56.22
C LEU A 788 38.80 -22.22 55.06
N GLY A 789 39.23 -23.03 54.08
CA GLY A 789 40.42 -23.76 53.90
C GLY A 789 40.43 -24.42 52.50
N ALA A 790 41.61 -24.49 51.96
CA ALA A 790 41.95 -25.22 50.75
C ALA A 790 42.00 -26.71 50.96
N GLN A 791 41.62 -27.49 49.95
CA GLN A 791 42.17 -28.83 49.76
C GLN A 791 42.43 -29.13 48.31
N ARG A 792 43.70 -29.40 48.11
CA ARG A 792 44.41 -29.91 46.93
C ARG A 792 44.49 -31.42 47.10
N ILE A 793 44.23 -32.28 46.11
CA ILE A 793 44.74 -33.66 46.00
C ILE A 793 45.01 -33.99 44.54
N ASN A 794 46.18 -34.11 44.26
CA ASN A 794 47.18 -34.95 43.62
C ASN A 794 46.74 -35.99 42.59
N ARG A 795 47.57 -35.96 41.53
CA ARG A 795 47.85 -36.99 40.55
C ARG A 795 48.29 -38.33 41.22
N THR A 796 47.90 -39.44 40.57
CA THR A 796 48.80 -40.58 40.41
C THR A 796 48.55 -41.32 39.12
N SER A 797 49.58 -41.47 38.33
CA SER A 797 49.76 -42.34 37.20
C SER A 797 49.91 -43.82 37.66
N SER A 798 49.41 -44.76 36.85
CA SER A 798 50.01 -46.09 36.73
C SER A 798 49.51 -46.80 35.48
N THR A 799 50.40 -47.03 34.62
CA THR A 799 50.77 -48.12 33.70
C THR A 799 50.14 -49.50 33.95
N GLY A 800 49.84 -50.22 32.83
CA GLY A 800 50.13 -51.59 32.70
C GLY A 800 49.07 -52.53 32.12
N MET A 801 49.39 -53.02 30.94
CA MET A 801 48.90 -54.16 30.15
C MET A 801 47.65 -54.07 29.40
#